data_7678513bb44572152150d69214dacd3b
#
_entry.id   7678513bb44572152150d69214dacd3b
#
_cell.length_a   1.000
_cell.length_b   1.000
_cell.length_c   1.000
_cell.angle_alpha   90.00
_cell.angle_beta   90.00
_cell.angle_gamma   90.00
#
_symmetry.space_group_name_H-M   'P 1'
#
loop_
_entity.id
_entity.type
_entity.pdbx_description
1 polymer ?
#
loop_
_entity_poly.entity_id
_entity_poly.type
_entity_poly.pdbx_seq_one_letter_code
_entity_poly.pdbx_strand_id
1 'polypeptide(L)'
;MVRKGVLLFLCFIAINVRSQKSLVLTWEIQHPITQQWFPLGERGSVQEALYQQGILPDPFYGENEKLYQWIEEYQWHVRSRFFLTEALFNATQVELDFPCIDTYASIFINKQKILESENYFHPYQVDVRDKLMLGYNEIEAVFTPPVLYHKTTYEHQAFHYPAPNDNAKIKAAALTRKPQYQFGWDWAPRLNTLGFPNPVCVRVKEIQAVKSAVVNTLSLGQTAQMELVVLKEKIPTGTSIHSSTFGFSVLCDSSSIQRISFDIPSPILWWPTGSGPAYLYDDTLVLTDARGLEIQRYPYSFGVRTVKLIQLKDQWGTSFAFEINGKPMFMKGGDMIPPSMFGGRTSKQEWQDWVRLMVNSHFNMVRIWGGGDYATEDFLNECDRLGLMVWHDAMFACAMYPGDSLFLANVKDEFEYQLPRLAKHPSVVYINGNNEVDVAWKNWGFQVQYMLNKDDQAVIEKGYESLFKNLLPNTLSKYTNLPYVHTSPLSNWGKAEFYNHGTQHYWGVWHGTDPMSDFATKIGRFNAEFGFQSFPEFSTLHGFSTSKDWDLNSAVMKHHQKSYVGNGMILKHAERLYGKPRNFEEFVYFSQLTQAYAVGSAIGGHLLDAPRCMGTLYWQINDCWPGPTWSSVDYHGQFKALHFKVKDLFEGLTSVKQKINDTERIYLLTNNTTVRNVEITTSIFSIEKKGVKLLSTDNQHVSLANFNHKVLYEQGAEDSPRIIKVDLPNESHRIFLMGPLKSNREVAYKMEVIQVDTLSHNAVLVIDNEDFMADVWMFSSVPGVSFSSNFYNLLPGKHEFPFTFESNVGIIKLMYR
;
A
#
# COMPACT_ATOMS: atom_id res chain seq x y z
N MET A 1 -38.48 -59.37 39.86
CA MET A 1 -37.05 -59.18 39.99
C MET A 1 -36.43 -59.35 38.62
N VAL A 2 -36.12 -58.25 37.94
CA VAL A 2 -35.47 -58.28 36.64
C VAL A 2 -34.23 -57.37 36.76
N ARG A 3 -33.05 -57.98 36.72
CA ARG A 3 -31.75 -57.27 36.64
C ARG A 3 -31.54 -56.72 35.23
N LYS A 4 -31.45 -55.41 35.07
CA LYS A 4 -30.97 -54.74 33.87
C LYS A 4 -29.45 -54.71 33.91
N GLY A 5 -28.84 -55.47 32.98
CA GLY A 5 -27.39 -55.32 32.67
C GLY A 5 -27.19 -54.09 31.82
N VAL A 6 -26.29 -53.18 32.29
CA VAL A 6 -25.80 -52.04 31.49
C VAL A 6 -24.55 -52.52 30.72
N LEU A 7 -24.64 -52.60 29.40
CA LEU A 7 -23.51 -52.82 28.51
C LEU A 7 -22.80 -51.48 28.31
N LEU A 8 -21.60 -51.33 28.82
CA LEU A 8 -20.71 -50.19 28.53
C LEU A 8 -20.07 -50.44 27.14
N PHE A 9 -20.45 -49.67 26.12
CA PHE A 9 -19.76 -49.61 24.82
C PHE A 9 -18.58 -48.70 25.01
N LEU A 10 -17.37 -49.22 25.12
CA LEU A 10 -16.12 -48.49 25.00
C LEU A 10 -15.89 -48.24 23.51
N CYS A 11 -16.27 -47.02 23.02
CA CYS A 11 -15.79 -46.51 21.75
C CYS A 11 -14.29 -46.18 21.85
N PHE A 12 -13.45 -47.03 21.29
CA PHE A 12 -12.08 -46.67 20.98
C PHE A 12 -12.12 -45.63 19.86
N ILE A 13 -12.07 -44.36 20.21
CA ILE A 13 -11.71 -43.30 19.27
C ILE A 13 -10.20 -43.45 18.98
N ALA A 14 -9.88 -44.06 17.84
CA ALA A 14 -8.53 -44.01 17.31
C ALA A 14 -8.23 -42.55 16.97
N ILE A 15 -7.62 -41.83 17.89
CA ILE A 15 -7.01 -40.54 17.63
C ILE A 15 -5.84 -40.82 16.67
N ASN A 16 -6.01 -40.51 15.41
CA ASN A 16 -4.90 -40.40 14.47
C ASN A 16 -3.97 -39.31 14.98
N VAL A 17 -2.99 -39.65 15.75
CA VAL A 17 -1.86 -38.83 16.11
C VAL A 17 -1.03 -38.65 14.83
N ARG A 18 -1.43 -37.71 13.96
CA ARG A 18 -0.48 -37.16 12.98
C ARG A 18 0.70 -36.66 13.79
N SER A 19 1.87 -37.16 13.56
CA SER A 19 3.09 -36.71 14.23
C SER A 19 3.18 -35.18 14.01
N GLN A 20 3.12 -34.45 15.13
CA GLN A 20 3.17 -32.99 15.10
C GLN A 20 4.55 -32.57 14.59
N LYS A 21 4.64 -32.11 13.34
CA LYS A 21 5.92 -31.71 12.70
C LYS A 21 6.33 -30.26 13.05
N SER A 22 5.45 -29.51 13.70
CA SER A 22 5.71 -28.13 14.12
C SER A 22 4.96 -27.77 15.41
N LEU A 23 5.53 -26.84 16.16
CA LEU A 23 4.96 -26.28 17.37
C LEU A 23 5.05 -24.75 17.27
N VAL A 24 3.90 -24.04 17.27
CA VAL A 24 3.84 -22.60 17.39
C VAL A 24 4.10 -22.21 18.84
N LEU A 25 4.96 -21.21 19.05
CA LEU A 25 5.33 -20.73 20.37
C LEU A 25 4.37 -19.66 20.85
N THR A 26 4.09 -19.66 22.16
CA THR A 26 3.40 -18.58 22.87
C THR A 26 4.39 -17.86 23.77
N TRP A 27 4.27 -16.55 23.83
CA TRP A 27 5.26 -15.68 24.48
C TRP A 27 4.68 -14.97 25.70
N GLU A 28 5.53 -14.76 26.70
CA GLU A 28 5.33 -13.85 27.81
C GLU A 28 6.38 -12.74 27.75
N ILE A 29 6.01 -11.54 28.18
CA ILE A 29 6.90 -10.38 28.24
C ILE A 29 7.07 -9.91 29.67
N GLN A 30 8.26 -9.49 30.04
CA GLN A 30 8.57 -8.94 31.38
C GLN A 30 8.56 -7.42 31.34
N HIS A 31 7.78 -6.81 32.23
CA HIS A 31 7.82 -5.37 32.44
C HIS A 31 9.17 -4.96 33.05
N PRO A 32 9.95 -4.04 32.44
CA PRO A 32 11.33 -3.80 32.86
C PRO A 32 11.47 -3.19 34.27
N ILE A 33 10.44 -2.46 34.73
CA ILE A 33 10.45 -1.80 36.04
C ILE A 33 9.85 -2.71 37.14
N THR A 34 8.66 -3.28 36.93
CA THR A 34 7.95 -4.08 37.93
C THR A 34 8.40 -5.53 37.95
N GLN A 35 9.15 -5.99 36.95
CA GLN A 35 9.59 -7.38 36.77
C GLN A 35 8.48 -8.42 36.64
N GLN A 36 7.23 -7.99 36.49
CA GLN A 36 6.08 -8.88 36.29
C GLN A 36 6.07 -9.41 34.86
N TRP A 37 5.71 -10.69 34.70
CA TRP A 37 5.48 -11.33 33.42
C TRP A 37 4.01 -11.30 33.05
N PHE A 38 3.69 -11.04 31.80
CA PHE A 38 2.34 -11.06 31.26
C PHE A 38 2.33 -11.57 29.80
N PRO A 39 1.18 -12.10 29.34
CA PRO A 39 1.08 -12.68 28.00
C PRO A 39 1.38 -11.67 26.88
N LEU A 40 2.14 -12.12 25.87
CA LEU A 40 2.27 -11.46 24.56
C LEU A 40 1.45 -12.19 23.49
N GLY A 41 1.22 -13.52 23.66
CA GLY A 41 0.53 -14.38 22.71
C GLY A 41 1.48 -15.07 21.72
N GLU A 42 0.96 -15.55 20.61
CA GLU A 42 1.75 -16.23 19.55
C GLU A 42 2.59 -15.25 18.73
N ARG A 43 2.12 -14.01 18.64
CA ARG A 43 2.78 -12.89 17.94
C ARG A 43 2.39 -11.57 18.59
N GLY A 44 3.17 -10.53 18.38
CA GLY A 44 2.83 -9.17 18.81
C GLY A 44 4.06 -8.35 19.17
N SER A 45 3.79 -7.10 19.48
CA SER A 45 4.77 -6.13 19.98
C SER A 45 4.60 -5.87 21.48
N VAL A 46 5.65 -5.32 22.10
CA VAL A 46 5.62 -4.81 23.48
C VAL A 46 4.45 -3.84 23.67
N GLN A 47 4.26 -2.94 22.71
CA GLN A 47 3.23 -1.92 22.74
C GLN A 47 1.83 -2.53 22.80
N GLU A 48 1.56 -3.53 21.96
CA GLU A 48 0.28 -4.23 21.95
C GLU A 48 0.02 -5.02 23.22
N ALA A 49 1.05 -5.68 23.77
CA ALA A 49 0.91 -6.40 25.03
C ALA A 49 0.55 -5.47 26.18
N LEU A 50 1.19 -4.30 26.29
CA LEU A 50 0.87 -3.30 27.32
C LEU A 50 -0.55 -2.75 27.18
N TYR A 51 -1.03 -2.54 25.96
CA TYR A 51 -2.41 -2.15 25.68
C TYR A 51 -3.41 -3.25 26.07
N GLN A 52 -3.19 -4.48 25.61
CA GLN A 52 -4.08 -5.62 25.86
C GLN A 52 -4.21 -5.96 27.35
N GLN A 53 -3.17 -5.72 28.13
CA GLN A 53 -3.18 -5.90 29.58
C GLN A 53 -3.77 -4.70 30.35
N GLY A 54 -4.19 -3.64 29.66
CA GLY A 54 -4.71 -2.41 30.26
C GLY A 54 -3.67 -1.63 31.06
N ILE A 55 -2.36 -1.89 30.85
CA ILE A 55 -1.27 -1.13 31.46
C ILE A 55 -1.15 0.25 30.79
N LEU A 56 -1.31 0.29 29.47
CA LEU A 56 -1.42 1.53 28.69
C LEU A 56 -2.78 1.59 28.00
N PRO A 57 -3.35 2.81 27.84
CA PRO A 57 -4.60 3.00 27.11
C PRO A 57 -4.40 2.82 25.60
N ASP A 58 -5.49 2.79 24.83
CA ASP A 58 -5.45 2.72 23.36
C ASP A 58 -4.54 3.82 22.79
N PRO A 59 -3.46 3.48 22.07
CA PRO A 59 -2.53 4.47 21.53
C PRO A 59 -3.16 5.39 20.49
N PHE A 60 -4.23 4.94 19.81
CA PHE A 60 -4.92 5.68 18.76
C PHE A 60 -5.96 6.68 19.28
N TYR A 61 -6.26 6.68 20.58
CA TYR A 61 -7.25 7.58 21.16
C TYR A 61 -6.62 8.83 21.79
N GLY A 62 -7.08 10.01 21.40
CA GLY A 62 -6.66 11.29 21.94
C GLY A 62 -5.16 11.54 21.79
N GLU A 63 -4.46 11.71 22.89
CA GLU A 63 -3.00 11.92 22.92
C GLU A 63 -2.24 10.74 23.56
N ASN A 64 -2.86 9.57 23.63
CA ASN A 64 -2.34 8.41 24.36
C ASN A 64 -1.03 7.85 23.79
N GLU A 65 -0.78 8.02 22.50
CA GLU A 65 0.49 7.62 21.85
C GLU A 65 1.71 8.20 22.61
N LYS A 66 1.60 9.37 23.18
CA LYS A 66 2.67 9.98 24.00
C LYS A 66 3.07 9.13 25.20
N LEU A 67 2.13 8.34 25.74
CA LEU A 67 2.36 7.47 26.89
C LEU A 67 3.19 6.23 26.56
N TYR A 68 3.50 5.97 25.28
CA TYR A 68 4.25 4.82 24.81
C TYR A 68 5.75 5.11 24.62
N GLN A 69 6.19 6.38 24.64
CA GLN A 69 7.54 6.75 24.26
C GLN A 69 8.64 6.21 25.18
N TRP A 70 8.34 5.99 26.46
CA TRP A 70 9.27 5.44 27.45
C TRP A 70 9.69 3.99 27.15
N ILE A 71 8.92 3.26 26.33
CA ILE A 71 9.21 1.86 25.97
C ILE A 71 10.59 1.76 25.30
N GLU A 72 11.01 2.76 24.55
CA GLU A 72 12.32 2.81 23.90
C GLU A 72 13.49 3.06 24.88
N GLU A 73 13.24 3.31 26.14
CA GLU A 73 14.29 3.58 27.16
C GLU A 73 14.78 2.30 27.85
N TYR A 74 14.16 1.15 27.60
CA TYR A 74 14.45 -0.11 28.30
C TYR A 74 14.65 -1.26 27.33
N GLN A 75 15.52 -2.22 27.73
CA GLN A 75 15.53 -3.55 27.13
C GLN A 75 14.32 -4.35 27.62
N TRP A 76 13.79 -5.21 26.76
CA TRP A 76 12.62 -6.01 27.03
C TRP A 76 12.92 -7.49 26.95
N HIS A 77 12.62 -8.22 28.00
CA HIS A 77 12.77 -9.68 28.08
C HIS A 77 11.46 -10.33 27.65
N VAL A 78 11.54 -11.25 26.69
CA VAL A 78 10.42 -12.02 26.19
C VAL A 78 10.79 -13.49 26.25
N ARG A 79 9.90 -14.35 26.77
CA ARG A 79 10.19 -15.78 26.88
C ARG A 79 9.04 -16.62 26.36
N SER A 80 9.39 -17.84 25.92
CA SER A 80 8.45 -18.93 25.64
C SER A 80 8.89 -20.19 26.36
N ARG A 81 7.95 -20.86 27.03
CA ARG A 81 8.16 -22.16 27.69
C ARG A 81 7.29 -23.18 27.01
N PHE A 82 7.88 -24.22 26.51
CA PHE A 82 7.18 -25.24 25.74
C PHE A 82 7.66 -26.63 26.06
N PHE A 83 6.78 -27.61 25.80
CA PHE A 83 7.08 -29.03 25.98
C PHE A 83 7.39 -29.65 24.61
N LEU A 84 8.62 -30.17 24.44
CA LEU A 84 9.05 -30.86 23.24
C LEU A 84 8.67 -32.34 23.31
N THR A 85 7.87 -32.78 22.32
CA THR A 85 7.46 -34.18 22.21
C THR A 85 8.60 -35.05 21.66
N GLU A 86 8.54 -36.38 21.93
CA GLU A 86 9.49 -37.33 21.38
C GLU A 86 9.57 -37.27 19.85
N ALA A 87 8.45 -37.03 19.17
CA ALA A 87 8.39 -36.97 17.71
C ALA A 87 9.25 -35.83 17.15
N LEU A 88 9.18 -34.64 17.74
CA LEU A 88 10.04 -33.50 17.39
C LEU A 88 11.48 -33.71 17.87
N PHE A 89 11.67 -34.20 19.09
CA PHE A 89 13.00 -34.42 19.67
C PHE A 89 13.81 -35.44 18.89
N ASN A 90 13.22 -36.52 18.38
CA ASN A 90 13.89 -37.58 17.63
C ASN A 90 14.11 -37.25 16.14
N ALA A 91 13.63 -36.13 15.66
CA ALA A 91 13.89 -35.67 14.30
C ALA A 91 15.38 -35.36 14.10
N THR A 92 15.87 -35.67 12.90
CA THR A 92 17.31 -35.48 12.55
C THR A 92 17.72 -34.00 12.52
N GLN A 93 16.81 -33.12 12.12
CA GLN A 93 17.02 -31.67 12.10
C GLN A 93 15.79 -30.97 12.66
N VAL A 94 15.97 -30.05 13.59
CA VAL A 94 14.92 -29.22 14.18
C VAL A 94 15.37 -27.79 14.13
N GLU A 95 14.59 -26.96 13.47
CA GLU A 95 14.87 -25.53 13.35
C GLU A 95 13.86 -24.69 14.12
N LEU A 96 14.34 -23.57 14.61
CA LEU A 96 13.55 -22.47 15.12
C LEU A 96 13.40 -21.46 13.98
N ASP A 97 12.17 -21.21 13.58
CA ASP A 97 11.82 -20.36 12.44
C ASP A 97 11.17 -19.06 12.93
N PHE A 98 11.87 -17.95 12.69
CA PHE A 98 11.42 -16.58 12.93
C PHE A 98 11.16 -15.92 11.58
N PRO A 99 9.89 -15.82 11.13
CA PRO A 99 9.58 -15.14 9.87
C PRO A 99 9.97 -13.65 9.89
N CYS A 100 9.95 -13.04 11.07
CA CYS A 100 10.37 -11.66 11.30
C CYS A 100 10.74 -11.45 12.78
N ILE A 101 11.76 -10.64 13.03
CA ILE A 101 12.15 -10.17 14.38
C ILE A 101 12.26 -8.65 14.33
N ASP A 102 11.56 -7.96 15.23
CA ASP A 102 11.51 -6.49 15.27
C ASP A 102 12.28 -5.94 16.48
N THR A 103 13.53 -5.58 16.36
CA THR A 103 14.53 -5.73 15.28
C THR A 103 15.83 -6.29 15.88
N TYR A 104 16.38 -5.59 16.89
CA TYR A 104 17.59 -6.00 17.60
C TYR A 104 17.22 -6.92 18.74
N ALA A 105 17.57 -8.21 18.62
CA ALA A 105 17.30 -9.19 19.66
C ALA A 105 18.42 -10.19 19.82
N SER A 106 18.85 -10.43 21.08
CA SER A 106 19.68 -11.57 21.45
C SER A 106 18.75 -12.72 21.85
N ILE A 107 18.84 -13.86 21.19
CA ILE A 107 17.97 -15.02 21.43
C ILE A 107 18.76 -16.18 22.02
N PHE A 108 18.18 -16.76 23.06
CA PHE A 108 18.76 -17.86 23.83
C PHE A 108 17.77 -19.03 23.89
N ILE A 109 18.26 -20.25 23.82
CA ILE A 109 17.52 -21.47 24.14
C ILE A 109 18.22 -22.21 25.28
N ASN A 110 17.50 -22.55 26.35
CA ASN A 110 18.04 -23.17 27.54
C ASN A 110 19.33 -22.46 28.04
N LYS A 111 19.32 -21.10 28.03
CA LYS A 111 20.43 -20.20 28.40
C LYS A 111 21.62 -20.17 27.44
N GLN A 112 21.56 -20.88 26.34
CA GLN A 112 22.63 -20.85 25.30
C GLN A 112 22.21 -19.85 24.19
N LYS A 113 23.07 -18.90 23.90
CA LYS A 113 22.83 -17.94 22.80
C LYS A 113 22.84 -18.66 21.45
N ILE A 114 21.82 -18.39 20.63
CA ILE A 114 21.66 -19.03 19.33
C ILE A 114 21.60 -18.04 18.17
N LEU A 115 21.21 -16.77 18.43
CA LEU A 115 20.99 -15.77 17.38
C LEU A 115 21.18 -14.36 17.93
N GLU A 116 21.72 -13.48 17.08
CA GLU A 116 21.59 -12.02 17.12
C GLU A 116 20.84 -11.56 15.88
N SER A 117 19.79 -10.74 16.03
CA SER A 117 19.07 -10.17 14.90
C SER A 117 19.32 -8.68 14.79
N GLU A 118 19.42 -8.19 13.54
CA GLU A 118 19.70 -6.78 13.21
C GLU A 118 18.85 -6.26 12.02
N ASN A 119 17.95 -7.10 11.49
CA ASN A 119 17.14 -6.76 10.34
C ASN A 119 15.72 -7.32 10.45
N TYR A 120 14.74 -6.47 10.28
CA TYR A 120 13.32 -6.84 10.28
C TYR A 120 12.90 -7.57 9.00
N PHE A 121 13.53 -7.28 7.86
CA PHE A 121 13.01 -7.56 6.53
C PHE A 121 13.37 -8.94 5.98
N HIS A 122 14.02 -9.81 6.74
CA HIS A 122 14.26 -11.19 6.33
C HIS A 122 14.08 -12.16 7.50
N PRO A 123 13.72 -13.43 7.23
CA PRO A 123 13.55 -14.43 8.28
C PRO A 123 14.89 -14.91 8.84
N TYR A 124 14.81 -15.47 10.04
CA TYR A 124 15.92 -16.15 10.68
C TYR A 124 15.53 -17.61 10.94
N GLN A 125 16.32 -18.54 10.42
CA GLN A 125 16.14 -19.98 10.62
C GLN A 125 17.39 -20.57 11.27
N VAL A 126 17.24 -21.11 12.47
CA VAL A 126 18.36 -21.59 13.28
C VAL A 126 18.17 -23.06 13.60
N ASP A 127 19.17 -23.91 13.24
CA ASP A 127 19.20 -25.29 13.70
C ASP A 127 19.44 -25.33 15.21
N VAL A 128 18.50 -25.90 15.93
CA VAL A 128 18.51 -25.96 17.40
C VAL A 128 18.46 -27.37 17.94
N ARG A 129 18.64 -28.38 17.09
CA ARG A 129 18.49 -29.79 17.46
C ARG A 129 19.36 -30.17 18.66
N ASP A 130 20.62 -29.72 18.71
CA ASP A 130 21.58 -29.99 19.76
C ASP A 130 21.43 -29.13 21.04
N LYS A 131 20.54 -28.13 21.01
CA LYS A 131 20.22 -27.23 22.12
C LYS A 131 18.92 -27.59 22.83
N LEU A 132 18.08 -28.41 22.21
CA LEU A 132 16.80 -28.84 22.72
C LEU A 132 16.93 -30.03 23.66
N MET A 133 16.08 -30.07 24.69
CA MET A 133 15.90 -31.17 25.63
C MET A 133 14.56 -31.86 25.41
N LEU A 134 14.50 -33.17 25.62
CA LEU A 134 13.21 -33.83 25.69
C LEU A 134 12.41 -33.31 26.89
N GLY A 135 11.17 -32.92 26.67
CA GLY A 135 10.35 -32.33 27.73
C GLY A 135 10.39 -30.80 27.70
N TYR A 136 10.60 -30.18 28.85
CA TYR A 136 10.51 -28.71 28.98
C TYR A 136 11.73 -27.99 28.44
N ASN A 137 11.48 -26.94 27.65
CA ASN A 137 12.49 -26.04 27.13
C ASN A 137 12.03 -24.58 27.34
N GLU A 138 12.99 -23.67 27.43
CA GLU A 138 12.76 -22.24 27.51
C GLU A 138 13.54 -21.52 26.40
N ILE A 139 12.86 -20.64 25.67
CA ILE A 139 13.49 -19.68 24.77
C ILE A 139 13.32 -18.30 25.41
N GLU A 140 14.39 -17.53 25.44
CA GLU A 140 14.41 -16.15 25.86
C GLU A 140 14.91 -15.26 24.72
N ALA A 141 14.23 -14.12 24.51
CA ALA A 141 14.66 -13.06 23.61
C ALA A 141 14.81 -11.76 24.40
N VAL A 142 15.95 -11.09 24.25
CA VAL A 142 16.20 -9.79 24.85
C VAL A 142 16.21 -8.76 23.74
N PHE A 143 15.11 -7.99 23.65
CA PHE A 143 14.96 -6.92 22.67
C PHE A 143 15.63 -5.64 23.15
N THR A 144 16.46 -5.04 22.31
CA THR A 144 17.09 -3.74 22.53
C THR A 144 16.49 -2.72 21.55
N PRO A 145 15.78 -1.68 22.04
CA PRO A 145 15.25 -0.63 21.16
C PRO A 145 16.35 0.01 20.29
N PRO A 146 16.04 0.41 19.04
CA PRO A 146 17.02 1.01 18.13
C PRO A 146 17.78 2.20 18.73
N VAL A 147 17.09 3.06 19.50
CA VAL A 147 17.73 4.21 20.16
C VAL A 147 18.77 3.81 21.19
N LEU A 148 18.58 2.70 21.91
CA LEU A 148 19.56 2.17 22.85
C LEU A 148 20.69 1.43 22.13
N TYR A 149 20.35 0.62 21.12
CA TYR A 149 21.31 -0.14 20.33
C TYR A 149 22.33 0.79 19.67
N HIS A 150 21.87 1.86 19.04
CA HIS A 150 22.73 2.81 18.32
C HIS A 150 23.29 3.95 19.17
N LYS A 151 22.94 4.06 20.45
CA LYS A 151 23.34 5.19 21.31
C LYS A 151 24.84 5.47 21.25
N THR A 152 25.66 4.47 21.55
CA THR A 152 27.12 4.63 21.58
C THR A 152 27.68 5.01 20.20
N THR A 153 27.21 4.36 19.13
CA THR A 153 27.61 4.65 17.76
C THR A 153 27.22 6.09 17.37
N TYR A 154 25.99 6.48 17.66
CA TYR A 154 25.47 7.81 17.33
C TYR A 154 26.23 8.92 18.07
N GLU A 155 26.56 8.72 19.35
CA GLU A 155 27.27 9.72 20.16
C GLU A 155 28.76 9.88 19.77
N HIS A 156 29.38 8.88 19.10
CA HIS A 156 30.81 8.89 18.78
C HIS A 156 31.11 8.93 17.27
N GLN A 157 30.10 8.85 16.39
CA GLN A 157 30.33 8.95 14.95
C GLN A 157 30.76 10.37 14.53
N ALA A 158 31.57 10.45 13.48
CA ALA A 158 32.13 11.72 13.00
C ALA A 158 31.05 12.68 12.48
N PHE A 159 29.98 12.16 11.91
CA PHE A 159 28.83 12.92 11.43
C PHE A 159 27.55 12.09 11.60
N HIS A 160 26.38 12.76 11.58
CA HIS A 160 25.08 12.10 11.65
C HIS A 160 24.46 11.96 10.26
N TYR A 161 23.99 10.74 9.94
CA TYR A 161 23.26 10.51 8.71
C TYR A 161 21.92 11.28 8.74
N PRO A 162 21.60 12.06 7.70
CA PRO A 162 20.31 12.73 7.59
C PRO A 162 19.11 11.76 7.68
N ALA A 163 18.24 12.00 8.65
CA ALA A 163 17.00 11.27 8.87
C ALA A 163 15.95 12.26 9.46
N PRO A 164 15.33 13.12 8.63
CA PRO A 164 14.50 14.23 9.10
C PRO A 164 13.23 13.80 9.82
N ASN A 165 12.66 12.67 9.44
CA ASN A 165 11.41 12.16 10.03
C ASN A 165 11.59 11.47 11.39
N ASP A 166 12.82 11.12 11.78
CA ASP A 166 13.11 10.58 13.12
C ASP A 166 13.26 11.74 14.12
N ASN A 167 12.26 11.91 14.99
CA ASN A 167 12.22 13.01 15.96
C ASN A 167 12.89 12.67 17.31
N ALA A 168 13.48 11.48 17.46
CA ALA A 168 14.19 11.11 18.69
C ALA A 168 15.49 11.90 18.85
N LYS A 169 15.98 11.96 20.08
CA LYS A 169 17.30 12.53 20.39
C LYS A 169 18.42 11.74 19.72
N ILE A 170 18.32 10.41 19.77
CA ILE A 170 19.18 9.49 19.02
C ILE A 170 18.41 9.09 17.76
N LYS A 171 18.82 9.61 16.62
CA LYS A 171 18.18 9.32 15.33
C LYS A 171 18.66 7.98 14.79
N ALA A 172 17.92 6.93 15.04
CA ALA A 172 18.29 5.56 14.69
C ALA A 172 17.72 5.09 13.33
N ALA A 173 16.78 5.81 12.74
CA ALA A 173 16.05 5.38 11.52
C ALA A 173 16.98 5.07 10.34
N ALA A 174 18.00 5.90 10.09
CA ALA A 174 18.96 5.70 9.00
C ALA A 174 19.91 4.50 9.23
N LEU A 175 20.08 4.10 10.47
CA LEU A 175 21.02 3.05 10.89
C LEU A 175 20.34 1.68 11.05
N THR A 176 19.01 1.64 11.09
CA THR A 176 18.21 0.47 11.43
C THR A 176 17.48 -0.07 10.21
N ARG A 177 17.57 -1.38 9.96
CA ARG A 177 16.78 -2.04 8.92
C ARG A 177 15.42 -2.50 9.49
N LYS A 178 14.45 -1.60 9.48
CA LYS A 178 13.03 -1.82 9.84
C LYS A 178 12.15 -0.78 9.16
N PRO A 179 10.80 -0.95 9.15
CA PRO A 179 9.88 0.03 8.59
C PRO A 179 10.11 1.43 9.17
N GLN A 180 10.48 2.39 8.30
CA GLN A 180 10.91 3.71 8.74
C GLN A 180 9.78 4.57 9.30
N TYR A 181 8.54 4.37 8.83
CA TYR A 181 7.38 5.12 9.34
C TYR A 181 7.17 4.93 10.86
N GLN A 182 7.67 3.83 11.45
CA GLN A 182 7.56 3.58 12.88
C GLN A 182 8.42 4.54 13.74
N PHE A 183 9.41 5.18 13.15
CA PHE A 183 10.19 6.26 13.80
C PHE A 183 9.46 7.62 13.78
N GLY A 184 8.24 7.66 13.28
CA GLY A 184 7.43 8.84 13.03
C GLY A 184 7.46 9.27 11.57
N TRP A 185 6.33 9.76 11.08
CA TRP A 185 6.18 10.29 9.74
C TRP A 185 5.15 11.42 9.75
N ASP A 186 5.03 12.19 8.65
CA ASP A 186 4.04 13.28 8.55
C ASP A 186 2.58 12.81 8.40
N TRP A 187 2.34 11.49 8.47
CA TRP A 187 1.04 10.82 8.53
C TRP A 187 0.97 9.71 9.59
N ALA A 188 2.06 9.45 10.31
CA ALA A 188 2.13 8.39 11.32
C ALA A 188 2.76 8.89 12.63
N PRO A 189 2.29 8.39 13.78
CA PRO A 189 2.96 8.66 15.06
C PRO A 189 4.29 7.93 15.15
N ARG A 190 5.14 8.32 16.11
CA ARG A 190 6.27 7.52 16.51
C ARG A 190 5.81 6.38 17.41
N LEU A 191 5.70 5.18 16.86
CA LEU A 191 5.49 3.93 17.60
C LEU A 191 6.50 2.90 17.10
N ASN A 192 7.68 2.93 17.69
CA ASN A 192 8.80 2.06 17.31
C ASN A 192 8.62 0.71 17.99
N THR A 193 7.97 -0.23 17.30
CA THR A 193 7.58 -1.53 17.86
C THR A 193 8.77 -2.44 18.11
N LEU A 194 8.58 -3.40 19.06
CA LEU A 194 9.57 -4.42 19.44
C LEU A 194 8.83 -5.74 19.66
N GLY A 195 9.32 -6.84 19.07
CA GLY A 195 8.68 -8.14 19.29
C GLY A 195 8.75 -9.07 18.09
N PHE A 196 7.73 -9.94 18.00
CA PHE A 196 7.58 -10.91 16.92
C PHE A 196 6.31 -10.60 16.13
N PRO A 197 6.39 -9.90 14.98
CA PRO A 197 5.22 -9.58 14.17
C PRO A 197 4.46 -10.80 13.65
N ASN A 198 5.16 -11.92 13.44
CA ASN A 198 4.64 -13.19 12.96
C ASN A 198 4.83 -14.30 13.98
N PRO A 199 4.00 -15.37 13.96
CA PRO A 199 4.19 -16.52 14.81
C PRO A 199 5.54 -17.20 14.60
N VAL A 200 6.21 -17.54 15.71
CA VAL A 200 7.49 -18.27 15.72
C VAL A 200 7.23 -19.74 15.95
N CYS A 201 7.93 -20.61 15.20
CA CYS A 201 7.71 -22.05 15.27
C CYS A 201 9.02 -22.82 15.55
N VAL A 202 8.91 -23.87 16.38
CA VAL A 202 9.86 -24.99 16.40
C VAL A 202 9.33 -26.04 15.45
N ARG A 203 10.07 -26.42 14.42
CA ARG A 203 9.61 -27.39 13.41
C ARG A 203 10.71 -28.36 12.98
N VAL A 204 10.28 -29.52 12.48
CA VAL A 204 11.22 -30.41 11.76
C VAL A 204 11.62 -29.69 10.48
N LYS A 205 12.93 -29.54 10.27
CA LYS A 205 13.45 -29.00 9.02
C LYS A 205 13.14 -29.95 7.88
N GLU A 206 12.26 -29.56 7.02
CA GLU A 206 12.05 -30.27 5.76
C GLU A 206 13.18 -29.91 4.79
N ILE A 207 13.70 -30.89 4.07
CA ILE A 207 14.70 -30.64 3.02
C ILE A 207 13.99 -29.86 1.91
N GLN A 208 14.18 -28.57 1.91
CA GLN A 208 13.72 -27.68 0.84
C GLN A 208 14.87 -27.47 -0.15
N ALA A 209 15.05 -28.44 -1.04
CA ALA A 209 16.06 -28.38 -2.07
C ALA A 209 15.82 -27.16 -3.02
N VAL A 210 14.56 -26.86 -3.36
CA VAL A 210 14.14 -25.64 -4.08
C VAL A 210 13.59 -24.64 -3.09
N LYS A 211 14.19 -23.44 -3.03
CA LYS A 211 13.76 -22.32 -2.18
C LYS A 211 12.81 -21.38 -2.91
N SER A 212 13.06 -21.14 -4.20
CA SER A 212 12.25 -20.25 -5.02
C SER A 212 12.37 -20.61 -6.49
N ALA A 213 11.33 -20.31 -7.27
CA ALA A 213 11.25 -20.46 -8.70
C ALA A 213 10.76 -19.13 -9.32
N VAL A 214 11.59 -18.47 -10.11
CA VAL A 214 11.26 -17.21 -10.80
C VAL A 214 11.19 -17.48 -12.30
N VAL A 215 10.06 -17.18 -12.92
CA VAL A 215 9.89 -17.36 -14.37
C VAL A 215 9.97 -16.03 -15.09
N ASN A 216 10.90 -15.91 -16.02
CA ASN A 216 11.09 -14.75 -16.88
C ASN A 216 10.60 -15.06 -18.29
N THR A 217 9.83 -14.17 -18.89
CA THR A 217 9.54 -14.21 -20.32
C THR A 217 10.65 -13.48 -21.08
N LEU A 218 11.41 -14.21 -21.89
CA LEU A 218 12.53 -13.64 -22.67
C LEU A 218 12.06 -13.00 -23.96
N SER A 219 11.11 -13.65 -24.65
CA SER A 219 10.51 -13.13 -25.89
C SER A 219 9.08 -13.61 -26.05
N LEU A 220 8.27 -12.82 -26.76
CA LEU A 220 6.89 -13.15 -27.13
C LEU A 220 6.76 -13.23 -28.65
N GLY A 221 6.12 -14.27 -29.13
CA GLY A 221 5.77 -14.53 -30.52
C GLY A 221 4.69 -15.59 -30.62
N GLN A 222 4.65 -16.37 -31.70
CA GLN A 222 3.83 -17.55 -31.78
C GLN A 222 4.19 -18.57 -30.69
N THR A 223 5.44 -18.55 -30.25
CA THR A 223 5.96 -19.27 -29.09
C THR A 223 6.58 -18.27 -28.15
N ALA A 224 6.30 -18.35 -26.83
CA ALA A 224 6.98 -17.60 -25.80
C ALA A 224 8.24 -18.37 -25.38
N GLN A 225 9.39 -17.69 -25.41
CA GLN A 225 10.63 -18.21 -24.83
C GLN A 225 10.71 -17.84 -23.36
N MET A 226 10.85 -18.84 -22.50
CA MET A 226 10.82 -18.71 -21.05
C MET A 226 12.16 -19.08 -20.44
N GLU A 227 12.50 -18.46 -19.33
CA GLU A 227 13.61 -18.83 -18.48
C GLU A 227 13.09 -19.05 -17.05
N LEU A 228 13.28 -20.24 -16.51
CA LEU A 228 13.03 -20.53 -15.10
C LEU A 228 14.36 -20.42 -14.34
N VAL A 229 14.39 -19.55 -13.34
CA VAL A 229 15.50 -19.36 -12.41
C VAL A 229 15.15 -20.05 -11.11
N VAL A 230 15.81 -21.19 -10.83
CA VAL A 230 15.58 -22.00 -9.64
C VAL A 230 16.65 -21.68 -8.59
N LEU A 231 16.19 -21.16 -7.44
CA LEU A 231 17.04 -20.99 -6.26
C LEU A 231 17.00 -22.28 -5.45
N LYS A 232 18.14 -22.87 -5.20
CA LYS A 232 18.24 -24.17 -4.53
C LYS A 232 19.34 -24.21 -3.46
N GLU A 233 19.14 -25.03 -2.45
CA GLU A 233 20.20 -25.44 -1.52
C GLU A 233 21.15 -26.47 -2.16
N LYS A 234 22.20 -26.87 -1.43
CA LYS A 234 23.08 -27.96 -1.84
C LYS A 234 22.24 -29.24 -2.02
N ILE A 235 22.19 -29.72 -3.23
CA ILE A 235 21.42 -30.90 -3.63
C ILE A 235 22.41 -32.05 -3.85
N PRO A 236 22.05 -33.29 -3.51
CA PRO A 236 22.90 -34.46 -3.79
C PRO A 236 23.28 -34.57 -5.28
N THR A 237 24.47 -34.99 -5.59
CA THR A 237 24.96 -35.24 -6.96
C THR A 237 24.03 -36.25 -7.66
N GLY A 238 23.67 -35.96 -8.90
CA GLY A 238 22.77 -36.81 -9.68
C GLY A 238 21.28 -36.53 -9.51
N THR A 239 20.91 -35.50 -8.76
CA THR A 239 19.53 -35.01 -8.66
C THR A 239 19.10 -34.35 -9.97
N SER A 240 17.87 -34.60 -10.40
CA SER A 240 17.24 -33.95 -11.57
C SER A 240 16.00 -33.16 -11.18
N ILE A 241 15.76 -32.08 -11.89
CA ILE A 241 14.55 -31.27 -11.78
C ILE A 241 13.68 -31.55 -13.01
N HIS A 242 12.41 -31.89 -12.80
CA HIS A 242 11.44 -32.15 -13.84
C HIS A 242 10.26 -31.19 -13.70
N SER A 243 9.76 -30.66 -14.83
CA SER A 243 8.46 -29.97 -14.86
C SER A 243 7.34 -31.00 -15.05
N SER A 244 6.27 -30.88 -14.26
CA SER A 244 5.09 -31.72 -14.44
C SER A 244 4.25 -31.34 -15.66
N THR A 245 4.34 -30.08 -16.12
CA THR A 245 3.47 -29.48 -17.15
C THR A 245 4.20 -29.24 -18.46
N PHE A 246 5.44 -28.69 -18.42
CA PHE A 246 6.16 -28.23 -19.61
C PHE A 246 7.19 -29.23 -20.16
N GLY A 247 7.30 -30.41 -19.57
CA GLY A 247 8.04 -31.54 -20.11
C GLY A 247 9.55 -31.43 -20.11
N PHE A 248 10.17 -30.41 -19.45
CA PHE A 248 11.62 -30.36 -19.32
C PHE A 248 12.13 -31.26 -18.18
N SER A 249 13.33 -31.78 -18.37
CA SER A 249 14.05 -32.55 -17.37
C SER A 249 15.53 -32.18 -17.41
N VAL A 250 16.09 -31.68 -16.31
CA VAL A 250 17.46 -31.16 -16.28
C VAL A 250 18.20 -31.68 -15.03
N LEU A 251 19.44 -32.10 -15.22
CA LEU A 251 20.32 -32.48 -14.13
C LEU A 251 20.72 -31.24 -13.31
N CYS A 252 20.65 -31.33 -11.98
CA CYS A 252 21.08 -30.25 -11.10
C CYS A 252 22.58 -30.06 -11.19
N ASP A 253 23.00 -28.81 -11.41
CA ASP A 253 24.40 -28.40 -11.26
C ASP A 253 24.74 -28.06 -9.78
N SER A 254 25.99 -27.74 -9.51
CA SER A 254 26.47 -27.41 -8.15
C SER A 254 26.17 -25.97 -7.71
N SER A 255 25.62 -25.12 -8.59
CA SER A 255 25.33 -23.72 -8.27
C SER A 255 24.10 -23.60 -7.34
N SER A 256 24.01 -22.51 -6.59
CA SER A 256 22.80 -22.17 -5.81
C SER A 256 21.68 -21.59 -6.68
N ILE A 257 21.97 -21.18 -7.92
CA ILE A 257 21.03 -20.64 -8.88
C ILE A 257 21.18 -21.42 -10.20
N GLN A 258 20.15 -22.12 -10.62
CA GLN A 258 20.11 -22.83 -11.88
C GLN A 258 19.11 -22.21 -12.83
N ARG A 259 19.48 -22.03 -14.11
CA ARG A 259 18.63 -21.48 -15.17
C ARG A 259 18.23 -22.61 -16.12
N ILE A 260 16.93 -22.65 -16.43
CA ILE A 260 16.33 -23.67 -17.30
C ILE A 260 15.51 -22.92 -18.36
N SER A 261 15.83 -23.13 -19.62
CA SER A 261 15.06 -22.58 -20.76
C SER A 261 13.95 -23.55 -21.14
N PHE A 262 12.77 -23.03 -21.45
CA PHE A 262 11.66 -23.80 -22.01
C PHE A 262 10.75 -22.90 -22.86
N ASP A 263 9.92 -23.53 -23.69
CA ASP A 263 9.06 -22.83 -24.63
C ASP A 263 7.58 -23.10 -24.33
N ILE A 264 6.73 -22.08 -24.54
CA ILE A 264 5.27 -22.20 -24.47
C ILE A 264 4.69 -21.84 -25.84
N PRO A 265 4.21 -22.80 -26.62
CA PRO A 265 3.58 -22.54 -27.91
C PRO A 265 2.19 -21.91 -27.70
N SER A 266 1.87 -20.89 -28.51
CA SER A 266 0.58 -20.17 -28.45
C SER A 266 0.20 -19.72 -27.02
N PRO A 267 1.04 -18.91 -26.34
CA PRO A 267 0.85 -18.61 -24.92
C PRO A 267 -0.40 -17.76 -24.68
N ILE A 268 -1.11 -18.07 -23.58
CA ILE A 268 -2.11 -17.17 -23.02
C ILE A 268 -1.36 -16.16 -22.15
N LEU A 269 -1.47 -14.87 -22.49
CA LEU A 269 -0.72 -13.83 -21.80
C LEU A 269 -1.42 -13.39 -20.51
N TRP A 270 -0.61 -13.07 -19.51
CA TRP A 270 -1.05 -12.33 -18.34
C TRP A 270 -1.19 -10.83 -18.70
N TRP A 271 -2.36 -10.26 -18.45
CA TRP A 271 -2.64 -8.85 -18.71
C TRP A 271 -3.03 -8.11 -17.43
N PRO A 272 -2.65 -6.84 -17.33
CA PRO A 272 -3.17 -5.97 -16.29
C PRO A 272 -4.68 -5.79 -16.38
N THR A 273 -5.28 -5.49 -15.21
CA THR A 273 -6.70 -5.18 -15.07
C THR A 273 -7.18 -4.18 -16.12
N GLY A 274 -8.32 -4.45 -16.74
CA GLY A 274 -8.89 -3.64 -17.82
C GLY A 274 -8.25 -3.82 -19.19
N SER A 275 -7.23 -4.68 -19.36
CA SER A 275 -6.53 -4.88 -20.64
C SER A 275 -6.62 -6.29 -21.19
N GLY A 276 -7.05 -7.25 -20.40
CA GLY A 276 -7.20 -8.67 -20.76
C GLY A 276 -7.23 -9.57 -19.52
N PRO A 277 -7.20 -10.91 -19.71
CA PRO A 277 -7.19 -11.83 -18.58
C PRO A 277 -5.84 -11.83 -17.86
N ALA A 278 -5.86 -11.86 -16.53
CA ALA A 278 -4.69 -12.10 -15.71
C ALA A 278 -4.43 -13.61 -15.59
N TYR A 279 -4.06 -14.24 -16.71
CA TYR A 279 -3.93 -15.68 -16.79
C TYR A 279 -2.64 -16.17 -16.12
N LEU A 280 -2.76 -17.16 -15.23
CA LEU A 280 -1.66 -17.81 -14.54
C LEU A 280 -1.53 -19.26 -15.01
N TYR A 281 -0.30 -19.68 -15.26
CA TYR A 281 0.08 -21.06 -15.46
C TYR A 281 0.50 -21.67 -14.13
N ASP A 282 0.05 -22.90 -13.88
CA ASP A 282 0.47 -23.69 -12.74
C ASP A 282 1.40 -24.83 -13.19
N ASP A 283 2.47 -25.04 -12.46
CA ASP A 283 3.39 -26.15 -12.64
C ASP A 283 3.93 -26.65 -11.31
N THR A 284 4.53 -27.83 -11.32
CA THR A 284 5.21 -28.41 -10.16
C THR A 284 6.60 -28.89 -10.58
N LEU A 285 7.63 -28.35 -9.93
CA LEU A 285 8.96 -28.92 -10.04
C LEU A 285 9.04 -30.18 -9.19
N VAL A 286 9.35 -31.28 -9.82
CA VAL A 286 9.58 -32.57 -9.14
C VAL A 286 11.09 -32.85 -9.15
N LEU A 287 11.68 -32.95 -7.95
CA LEU A 287 13.07 -33.31 -7.80
C LEU A 287 13.20 -34.79 -7.53
N THR A 288 14.09 -35.44 -8.28
CA THR A 288 14.39 -36.86 -8.13
C THR A 288 15.88 -37.09 -7.88
N ASP A 289 16.22 -38.08 -7.04
CA ASP A 289 17.62 -38.51 -6.84
C ASP A 289 18.16 -39.32 -8.05
N ALA A 290 19.43 -39.69 -7.98
CA ALA A 290 20.09 -40.46 -9.03
C ALA A 290 19.41 -41.86 -9.32
N ARG A 291 18.57 -42.34 -8.43
CA ARG A 291 17.82 -43.60 -8.56
C ARG A 291 16.39 -43.36 -9.09
N GLY A 292 16.01 -42.11 -9.33
CA GLY A 292 14.66 -41.69 -9.74
C GLY A 292 13.63 -41.61 -8.62
N LEU A 293 14.07 -41.64 -7.34
CA LEU A 293 13.17 -41.45 -6.20
C LEU A 293 12.89 -39.95 -5.99
N GLU A 294 11.63 -39.61 -5.76
CA GLU A 294 11.20 -38.26 -5.52
C GLU A 294 11.75 -37.74 -4.17
N ILE A 295 12.42 -36.57 -4.20
CA ILE A 295 12.97 -35.87 -3.05
C ILE A 295 12.02 -34.77 -2.60
N GLN A 296 11.47 -33.98 -3.56
CA GLN A 296 10.63 -32.82 -3.27
C GLN A 296 9.67 -32.54 -4.44
N ARG A 297 8.47 -32.03 -4.09
CA ARG A 297 7.59 -31.32 -4.98
C ARG A 297 7.53 -29.84 -4.61
N TYR A 298 7.71 -28.99 -5.61
CA TYR A 298 7.62 -27.55 -5.44
C TYR A 298 6.60 -26.96 -6.42
N PRO A 299 5.33 -26.75 -5.99
CA PRO A 299 4.32 -26.13 -6.83
C PRO A 299 4.62 -24.62 -6.97
N TYR A 300 4.40 -24.07 -8.16
CA TYR A 300 4.53 -22.64 -8.44
C TYR A 300 3.58 -22.21 -9.55
N SER A 301 3.23 -20.92 -9.53
CA SER A 301 2.41 -20.29 -10.57
C SER A 301 3.15 -19.12 -11.16
N PHE A 302 2.91 -18.81 -12.44
CA PHE A 302 3.52 -17.68 -13.12
C PHE A 302 2.63 -17.14 -14.23
N GLY A 303 2.83 -15.88 -14.63
CA GLY A 303 2.16 -15.26 -15.78
C GLY A 303 3.15 -15.02 -16.93
N VAL A 304 2.74 -15.34 -18.14
CA VAL A 304 3.52 -15.05 -19.35
C VAL A 304 3.29 -13.61 -19.77
N ARG A 305 4.30 -12.76 -19.58
CA ARG A 305 4.24 -11.34 -19.93
C ARG A 305 5.62 -10.76 -20.20
N THR A 306 5.69 -9.71 -21.00
CA THR A 306 6.87 -8.84 -21.06
C THR A 306 6.59 -7.49 -20.44
N VAL A 307 7.59 -6.93 -19.77
CA VAL A 307 7.55 -5.59 -19.19
C VAL A 307 8.77 -4.82 -19.66
N LYS A 308 8.55 -3.61 -20.18
CA LYS A 308 9.63 -2.68 -20.49
C LYS A 308 9.34 -1.31 -19.90
N LEU A 309 10.35 -0.70 -19.32
CA LEU A 309 10.34 0.72 -18.96
C LEU A 309 10.97 1.52 -20.09
N ILE A 310 10.20 2.46 -20.65
CA ILE A 310 10.61 3.31 -21.77
C ILE A 310 11.11 4.64 -21.20
N GLN A 311 12.43 4.82 -21.25
CA GLN A 311 13.12 6.05 -20.83
C GLN A 311 13.91 6.59 -22.03
N LEU A 312 13.21 7.18 -22.99
CA LEU A 312 13.79 7.68 -24.23
C LEU A 312 13.71 9.21 -24.30
N LYS A 313 14.69 9.84 -24.93
CA LYS A 313 14.61 11.26 -25.31
C LYS A 313 13.61 11.43 -26.43
N ASP A 314 12.71 12.37 -26.25
CA ASP A 314 11.70 12.76 -27.24
C ASP A 314 11.61 14.31 -27.38
N GLN A 315 10.61 14.80 -28.08
CA GLN A 315 10.40 16.26 -28.30
C GLN A 315 10.15 17.06 -27.00
N TRP A 316 9.76 16.43 -25.91
CA TRP A 316 9.48 17.07 -24.61
C TRP A 316 10.63 16.93 -23.61
N GLY A 317 11.44 15.86 -23.69
CA GLY A 317 12.52 15.58 -22.75
C GLY A 317 12.85 14.10 -22.64
N THR A 318 12.80 13.50 -21.44
CA THR A 318 13.05 12.08 -21.23
C THR A 318 11.77 11.42 -20.70
N SER A 319 11.23 10.50 -21.47
CA SER A 319 9.99 9.78 -21.13
C SER A 319 10.14 8.89 -19.88
N PHE A 320 9.01 8.54 -19.31
CA PHE A 320 8.89 7.46 -18.33
C PHE A 320 7.53 6.78 -18.56
N ALA A 321 7.55 5.63 -19.20
CA ALA A 321 6.34 4.91 -19.57
C ALA A 321 6.56 3.40 -19.52
N PHE A 322 5.51 2.65 -19.24
CA PHE A 322 5.56 1.19 -19.25
C PHE A 322 4.93 0.62 -20.52
N GLU A 323 5.58 -0.38 -21.07
CA GLU A 323 5.08 -1.23 -22.15
C GLU A 323 4.87 -2.64 -21.60
N ILE A 324 3.63 -3.12 -21.66
CA ILE A 324 3.25 -4.48 -21.23
C ILE A 324 2.84 -5.27 -22.48
N ASN A 325 3.48 -6.40 -22.71
CA ASN A 325 3.20 -7.25 -23.88
C ASN A 325 3.25 -6.47 -25.22
N GLY A 326 4.22 -5.56 -25.36
CA GLY A 326 4.39 -4.73 -26.55
C GLY A 326 3.39 -3.57 -26.67
N LYS A 327 2.55 -3.30 -25.66
CA LYS A 327 1.59 -2.18 -25.66
C LYS A 327 1.95 -1.14 -24.62
N PRO A 328 2.11 0.14 -25.00
CA PRO A 328 2.27 1.22 -24.04
C PRO A 328 0.98 1.41 -23.25
N MET A 329 1.09 1.62 -21.94
CA MET A 329 -0.06 1.74 -21.03
C MET A 329 0.07 2.99 -20.17
N PHE A 330 -1.05 3.68 -19.97
CA PHE A 330 -1.16 4.73 -18.96
C PHE A 330 -1.37 4.09 -17.58
N MET A 331 -0.49 4.36 -16.63
CA MET A 331 -0.57 3.81 -15.28
C MET A 331 -1.48 4.67 -14.41
N LYS A 332 -2.48 4.03 -13.78
CA LYS A 332 -3.51 4.65 -12.93
C LYS A 332 -3.53 3.97 -11.57
N GLY A 333 -3.36 4.74 -10.52
CA GLY A 333 -3.39 4.18 -9.18
C GLY A 333 -3.00 5.17 -8.09
N GLY A 334 -2.45 4.64 -7.02
CA GLY A 334 -1.99 5.40 -5.87
C GLY A 334 -0.89 4.67 -5.10
N ASP A 335 -0.38 5.36 -4.08
CA ASP A 335 0.67 4.86 -3.21
C ASP A 335 0.03 4.19 -1.99
N MET A 336 0.49 3.00 -1.69
CA MET A 336 0.04 2.24 -0.52
C MET A 336 1.11 2.28 0.56
N ILE A 337 0.71 2.66 1.77
CA ILE A 337 1.50 2.59 3.00
C ILE A 337 1.08 1.35 3.81
N PRO A 338 1.85 0.91 4.83
CA PRO A 338 1.38 -0.13 5.72
C PRO A 338 0.03 0.23 6.35
N PRO A 339 -0.98 -0.66 6.33
CA PRO A 339 -2.32 -0.34 6.84
C PRO A 339 -2.43 -0.39 8.37
N SER A 340 -1.34 -0.71 9.08
CA SER A 340 -1.29 -0.76 10.55
C SER A 340 0.06 -0.26 11.06
N MET A 341 0.05 0.38 12.23
CA MET A 341 1.28 0.68 12.98
C MET A 341 1.97 -0.57 13.52
N PHE A 342 1.24 -1.68 13.63
CA PHE A 342 1.72 -2.95 14.18
C PHE A 342 1.94 -3.96 13.04
N GLY A 343 3.19 -4.39 12.84
CA GLY A 343 3.55 -5.36 11.81
C GLY A 343 2.81 -6.70 11.95
N GLY A 344 2.52 -7.35 10.83
CA GLY A 344 1.90 -8.67 10.79
C GLY A 344 0.42 -8.73 11.22
N ARG A 345 -0.25 -7.59 11.43
CA ARG A 345 -1.66 -7.56 11.89
C ARG A 345 -2.67 -7.67 10.77
N THR A 346 -2.36 -7.20 9.60
CA THR A 346 -3.27 -7.30 8.45
C THR A 346 -3.43 -8.76 8.04
N SER A 347 -4.64 -9.25 8.09
CA SER A 347 -4.98 -10.63 7.73
C SER A 347 -4.93 -10.85 6.22
N LYS A 348 -4.90 -12.11 5.80
CA LYS A 348 -5.03 -12.51 4.39
C LYS A 348 -6.27 -11.92 3.74
N GLN A 349 -7.43 -11.98 4.43
CA GLN A 349 -8.68 -11.46 3.90
C GLN A 349 -8.61 -9.94 3.67
N GLU A 350 -8.07 -9.19 4.64
CA GLU A 350 -7.91 -7.74 4.52
C GLU A 350 -6.96 -7.37 3.36
N TRP A 351 -5.85 -8.11 3.17
CA TRP A 351 -4.99 -7.91 2.01
C TRP A 351 -5.70 -8.14 0.68
N GLN A 352 -6.52 -9.19 0.59
CA GLN A 352 -7.33 -9.47 -0.59
C GLN A 352 -8.38 -8.37 -0.83
N ASP A 353 -8.99 -7.85 0.24
CA ASP A 353 -10.01 -6.81 0.15
C ASP A 353 -9.39 -5.47 -0.31
N TRP A 354 -8.17 -5.14 0.13
CA TRP A 354 -7.43 -3.98 -0.40
C TRP A 354 -7.17 -4.09 -1.91
N VAL A 355 -6.74 -5.25 -2.39
CA VAL A 355 -6.52 -5.46 -3.84
C VAL A 355 -7.82 -5.34 -4.61
N ARG A 356 -8.90 -5.99 -4.13
CA ARG A 356 -10.24 -5.91 -4.75
C ARG A 356 -10.77 -4.48 -4.78
N LEU A 357 -10.58 -3.73 -3.70
CA LEU A 357 -10.97 -2.32 -3.63
C LEU A 357 -10.29 -1.51 -4.74
N MET A 358 -8.98 -1.65 -4.91
CA MET A 358 -8.22 -0.96 -5.96
C MET A 358 -8.68 -1.35 -7.36
N VAL A 359 -8.87 -2.65 -7.62
CA VAL A 359 -9.35 -3.15 -8.92
C VAL A 359 -10.76 -2.66 -9.23
N ASN A 360 -11.67 -2.68 -8.24
CA ASN A 360 -13.04 -2.18 -8.36
C ASN A 360 -13.10 -0.65 -8.52
N SER A 361 -12.02 0.04 -8.17
CA SER A 361 -11.83 1.47 -8.40
C SER A 361 -11.04 1.77 -9.68
N HIS A 362 -10.91 0.78 -10.56
CA HIS A 362 -10.27 0.86 -11.88
C HIS A 362 -8.77 1.17 -11.86
N PHE A 363 -8.08 0.87 -10.78
CA PHE A 363 -6.63 0.93 -10.72
C PHE A 363 -6.04 -0.18 -11.60
N ASN A 364 -4.94 0.13 -12.27
CA ASN A 364 -4.12 -0.88 -12.94
C ASN A 364 -2.72 -1.00 -12.34
N MET A 365 -2.34 -0.08 -11.45
CA MET A 365 -1.07 -0.10 -10.74
C MET A 365 -1.23 0.37 -9.29
N VAL A 366 -0.47 -0.22 -8.38
CA VAL A 366 -0.27 0.26 -7.01
C VAL A 366 1.23 0.39 -6.76
N ARG A 367 1.65 1.45 -6.07
CA ARG A 367 3.02 1.59 -5.59
C ARG A 367 3.09 1.24 -4.11
N ILE A 368 3.97 0.29 -3.77
CA ILE A 368 4.34 -0.01 -2.39
C ILE A 368 5.48 0.92 -2.00
N TRP A 369 5.19 1.83 -1.09
CA TRP A 369 6.08 2.92 -0.71
C TRP A 369 7.28 2.47 0.14
N GLY A 370 8.46 3.03 -0.11
CA GLY A 370 9.75 2.59 0.41
C GLY A 370 10.04 2.84 1.89
N GLY A 371 9.21 3.57 2.62
CA GLY A 371 9.35 3.74 4.07
C GLY A 371 8.50 2.76 4.90
N GLY A 372 7.80 1.86 4.23
CA GLY A 372 6.90 0.87 4.81
C GLY A 372 7.51 -0.51 5.00
N ASP A 373 6.78 -1.52 4.55
CA ASP A 373 7.14 -2.93 4.61
C ASP A 373 7.02 -3.58 3.23
N TYR A 374 7.78 -4.65 3.01
CA TYR A 374 7.66 -5.43 1.77
C TYR A 374 6.27 -6.06 1.67
N ALA A 375 5.67 -5.97 0.48
CA ALA A 375 4.36 -6.56 0.21
C ALA A 375 4.33 -8.04 0.57
N THR A 376 3.25 -8.48 1.22
CA THR A 376 3.08 -9.87 1.66
C THR A 376 2.72 -10.80 0.48
N GLU A 377 2.94 -12.10 0.65
CA GLU A 377 2.52 -13.11 -0.33
C GLU A 377 1.00 -13.06 -0.60
N ASP A 378 0.20 -12.86 0.44
CA ASP A 378 -1.26 -12.81 0.29
C ASP A 378 -1.71 -11.62 -0.57
N PHE A 379 -1.05 -10.46 -0.41
CA PHE A 379 -1.28 -9.29 -1.25
C PHE A 379 -0.85 -9.53 -2.70
N LEU A 380 0.38 -10.03 -2.91
CA LEU A 380 0.95 -10.23 -4.24
C LEU A 380 0.21 -11.32 -5.03
N ASN A 381 -0.17 -12.42 -4.38
CA ASN A 381 -0.97 -13.48 -5.00
C ASN A 381 -2.33 -12.96 -5.49
N GLU A 382 -2.98 -12.08 -4.73
CA GLU A 382 -4.25 -11.48 -5.17
C GLU A 382 -4.03 -10.47 -6.30
N CYS A 383 -2.92 -9.71 -6.29
CA CYS A 383 -2.51 -8.85 -7.41
C CYS A 383 -2.27 -9.67 -8.68
N ASP A 384 -1.58 -10.81 -8.58
CA ASP A 384 -1.35 -11.73 -9.71
C ASP A 384 -2.67 -12.22 -10.30
N ARG A 385 -3.60 -12.64 -9.44
CA ARG A 385 -4.91 -13.18 -9.82
C ARG A 385 -5.83 -12.16 -10.48
N LEU A 386 -5.78 -10.90 -10.02
CA LEU A 386 -6.66 -9.82 -10.50
C LEU A 386 -6.03 -8.90 -11.55
N GLY A 387 -4.74 -9.05 -11.81
CA GLY A 387 -4.03 -8.23 -12.78
C GLY A 387 -3.66 -6.83 -12.28
N LEU A 388 -3.55 -6.60 -10.98
CA LEU A 388 -3.09 -5.33 -10.44
C LEU A 388 -1.57 -5.27 -10.48
N MET A 389 -1.00 -4.39 -11.31
CA MET A 389 0.45 -4.22 -11.38
C MET A 389 1.01 -3.60 -10.11
N VAL A 390 2.19 -4.03 -9.71
CA VAL A 390 2.90 -3.54 -8.52
C VAL A 390 4.21 -2.86 -8.93
N TRP A 391 4.31 -1.58 -8.61
CA TRP A 391 5.56 -0.85 -8.46
C TRP A 391 6.03 -1.04 -7.02
N HIS A 392 7.18 -1.67 -6.80
CA HIS A 392 7.67 -1.93 -5.45
C HIS A 392 8.96 -1.16 -5.18
N ASP A 393 8.94 -0.28 -4.18
CA ASP A 393 10.17 0.35 -3.68
C ASP A 393 10.94 -0.65 -2.81
N ALA A 394 12.27 -0.59 -2.84
CA ALA A 394 13.06 -1.14 -1.74
C ALA A 394 12.86 -0.26 -0.50
N MET A 395 12.94 -0.89 0.70
CA MET A 395 12.54 -0.24 1.95
C MET A 395 13.57 0.80 2.43
N PHE A 396 13.65 1.93 1.71
CA PHE A 396 14.46 3.12 2.00
C PHE A 396 13.69 4.38 1.61
N ALA A 397 13.62 5.37 2.52
CA ALA A 397 12.87 6.61 2.27
C ALA A 397 13.47 7.82 2.97
N CYS A 398 13.58 8.94 2.24
CA CYS A 398 13.80 10.31 2.75
C CYS A 398 14.99 10.49 3.71
N ALA A 399 15.92 9.54 3.77
CA ALA A 399 17.09 9.57 4.65
C ALA A 399 18.36 9.19 3.88
N MET A 400 19.52 9.48 4.43
CA MET A 400 20.80 8.97 3.91
C MET A 400 21.25 7.78 4.74
N TYR A 401 21.87 6.78 4.10
CA TYR A 401 22.16 5.49 4.70
C TYR A 401 23.65 5.17 4.72
N PRO A 402 24.14 4.37 5.70
CA PRO A 402 25.52 3.91 5.72
C PRO A 402 25.91 3.12 4.47
N GLY A 403 27.16 3.25 4.07
CA GLY A 403 27.76 2.49 2.97
C GLY A 403 28.94 1.64 3.42
N ASP A 404 29.09 1.40 4.72
CA ASP A 404 30.12 0.53 5.27
C ASP A 404 29.80 -0.96 5.00
N SER A 405 30.82 -1.79 5.13
CA SER A 405 30.73 -3.20 4.77
C SER A 405 29.72 -4.01 5.59
N LEU A 406 29.49 -3.64 6.86
CA LEU A 406 28.56 -4.36 7.73
C LEU A 406 27.11 -4.04 7.34
N PHE A 407 26.81 -2.75 7.15
CA PHE A 407 25.49 -2.33 6.70
C PHE A 407 25.16 -2.89 5.30
N LEU A 408 26.13 -2.82 4.36
CA LEU A 408 25.93 -3.38 3.02
C LEU A 408 25.74 -4.91 3.04
N ALA A 409 26.42 -5.64 3.92
CA ALA A 409 26.23 -7.09 4.07
C ALA A 409 24.83 -7.41 4.60
N ASN A 410 24.36 -6.70 5.63
CA ASN A 410 23.03 -6.84 6.20
C ASN A 410 21.93 -6.58 5.15
N VAL A 411 22.08 -5.49 4.37
CA VAL A 411 21.13 -5.16 3.27
C VAL A 411 21.23 -6.18 2.13
N LYS A 412 22.39 -6.74 1.86
CA LYS A 412 22.56 -7.80 0.84
C LYS A 412 21.74 -9.04 1.20
N ASP A 413 21.78 -9.48 2.46
CA ASP A 413 21.01 -10.64 2.94
C ASP A 413 19.50 -10.38 2.80
N GLU A 414 19.04 -9.16 3.13
CA GLU A 414 17.68 -8.70 2.89
C GLU A 414 17.30 -8.81 1.40
N PHE A 415 18.12 -8.29 0.50
CA PHE A 415 17.84 -8.30 -0.94
C PHE A 415 17.89 -9.71 -1.54
N GLU A 416 18.79 -10.57 -1.09
CA GLU A 416 18.87 -11.97 -1.52
C GLU A 416 17.64 -12.79 -1.11
N TYR A 417 16.94 -12.38 -0.04
CA TYR A 417 15.65 -12.93 0.34
C TYR A 417 14.48 -12.28 -0.40
N GLN A 418 14.38 -10.94 -0.41
CA GLN A 418 13.20 -10.22 -0.88
C GLN A 418 13.08 -10.17 -2.41
N LEU A 419 14.19 -9.96 -3.14
CA LEU A 419 14.11 -9.76 -4.58
C LEU A 419 13.61 -10.98 -5.36
N PRO A 420 14.07 -12.23 -5.12
CA PRO A 420 13.49 -13.39 -5.78
C PRO A 420 12.04 -13.65 -5.35
N ARG A 421 11.67 -13.31 -4.11
CA ARG A 421 10.30 -13.39 -3.62
C ARG A 421 9.37 -12.45 -4.39
N LEU A 422 9.79 -11.21 -4.63
CA LEU A 422 9.03 -10.25 -5.44
C LEU A 422 9.02 -10.64 -6.92
N ALA A 423 10.16 -11.05 -7.47
CA ALA A 423 10.33 -11.31 -8.90
C ALA A 423 9.52 -12.51 -9.42
N LYS A 424 9.12 -13.46 -8.57
CA LYS A 424 8.29 -14.60 -8.98
C LYS A 424 6.84 -14.20 -9.32
N HIS A 425 6.37 -13.03 -8.86
CA HIS A 425 5.01 -12.54 -9.08
C HIS A 425 4.89 -11.78 -10.41
N PRO A 426 4.03 -12.22 -11.34
CA PRO A 426 3.83 -11.52 -12.62
C PRO A 426 3.24 -10.11 -12.43
N SER A 427 2.55 -9.83 -11.35
CA SER A 427 2.05 -8.49 -11.00
C SER A 427 3.16 -7.50 -10.68
N VAL A 428 4.31 -7.93 -10.15
CA VAL A 428 5.45 -7.04 -9.90
C VAL A 428 6.09 -6.69 -11.24
N VAL A 429 5.97 -5.44 -11.65
CA VAL A 429 6.43 -4.96 -12.97
C VAL A 429 7.63 -4.02 -12.89
N TYR A 430 7.96 -3.52 -11.70
CA TYR A 430 9.02 -2.55 -11.53
C TYR A 430 9.55 -2.54 -10.08
N ILE A 431 10.87 -2.51 -9.95
CA ILE A 431 11.57 -2.31 -8.67
C ILE A 431 12.21 -0.93 -8.68
N ASN A 432 11.91 -0.15 -7.65
CA ASN A 432 12.50 1.17 -7.43
C ASN A 432 13.46 1.12 -6.23
N GLY A 433 14.60 1.79 -6.33
CA GLY A 433 15.65 1.69 -5.31
C GLY A 433 15.30 2.35 -3.98
N ASN A 434 14.61 3.49 -4.03
CA ASN A 434 14.24 4.22 -2.81
C ASN A 434 13.19 5.29 -3.09
N ASN A 435 12.52 5.74 -2.02
CA ASN A 435 11.68 6.93 -2.02
C ASN A 435 12.48 8.16 -1.62
N GLU A 436 12.62 9.13 -2.54
CA GLU A 436 13.09 10.51 -2.31
C GLU A 436 14.51 10.69 -1.77
N VAL A 437 15.34 9.65 -1.67
CA VAL A 437 16.70 9.76 -1.10
C VAL A 437 17.58 10.66 -1.96
N ASP A 438 17.54 10.52 -3.30
CA ASP A 438 18.36 11.34 -4.21
C ASP A 438 17.90 12.81 -4.25
N VAL A 439 16.58 13.03 -4.31
CA VAL A 439 16.02 14.39 -4.31
C VAL A 439 16.22 15.08 -2.96
N ALA A 440 16.12 14.35 -1.87
CA ALA A 440 16.41 14.88 -0.53
C ALA A 440 17.86 15.33 -0.41
N TRP A 441 18.81 14.49 -0.82
CA TRP A 441 20.23 14.83 -0.81
C TRP A 441 20.53 16.09 -1.64
N LYS A 442 19.93 16.21 -2.83
CA LYS A 442 20.21 17.31 -3.76
C LYS A 442 19.48 18.60 -3.43
N ASN A 443 18.29 18.54 -2.77
CA ASN A 443 17.39 19.68 -2.71
C ASN A 443 16.89 20.05 -1.31
N TRP A 444 17.01 19.17 -0.29
CA TRP A 444 16.46 19.49 1.04
C TRP A 444 17.47 20.17 1.99
N GLY A 445 18.68 20.45 1.51
CA GLY A 445 19.68 21.18 2.28
C GLY A 445 20.33 20.38 3.41
N PHE A 446 20.36 19.07 3.32
CA PHE A 446 20.95 18.18 4.32
C PHE A 446 22.40 18.52 4.65
N GLN A 447 23.19 18.97 3.66
CA GLN A 447 24.59 19.35 3.82
C GLN A 447 24.76 20.44 4.88
N VAL A 448 23.85 21.42 4.90
CA VAL A 448 23.87 22.52 5.86
C VAL A 448 23.20 22.14 7.19
N GLN A 449 22.03 21.50 7.13
CA GLN A 449 21.26 21.11 8.32
C GLN A 449 22.03 20.15 9.25
N TYR A 450 22.82 19.25 8.66
CA TYR A 450 23.61 18.26 9.39
C TYR A 450 25.09 18.65 9.49
N MET A 451 25.47 19.89 9.10
CA MET A 451 26.82 20.44 9.16
C MET A 451 27.88 19.54 8.52
N LEU A 452 27.56 18.90 7.39
CA LEU A 452 28.39 17.94 6.71
C LEU A 452 29.52 18.64 5.94
N ASN A 453 30.77 18.32 6.26
CA ASN A 453 31.92 18.75 5.48
C ASN A 453 32.06 17.98 4.16
N LYS A 454 33.03 18.29 3.30
CA LYS A 454 33.19 17.66 1.99
C LYS A 454 33.52 16.19 2.06
N ASP A 455 34.27 15.76 3.05
CA ASP A 455 34.66 14.36 3.23
C ASP A 455 33.43 13.53 3.71
N ASP A 456 32.62 14.08 4.63
CA ASP A 456 31.35 13.49 5.07
C ASP A 456 30.38 13.30 3.89
N GLN A 457 30.23 14.35 3.05
CA GLN A 457 29.42 14.30 1.85
C GLN A 457 29.89 13.20 0.89
N ALA A 458 31.19 13.07 0.67
CA ALA A 458 31.75 12.04 -0.20
C ALA A 458 31.49 10.62 0.33
N VAL A 459 31.57 10.41 1.67
CA VAL A 459 31.23 9.14 2.31
C VAL A 459 29.76 8.78 2.09
N ILE A 460 28.86 9.74 2.29
CA ILE A 460 27.40 9.55 2.10
C ILE A 460 27.07 9.25 0.64
N GLU A 461 27.63 10.00 -0.31
CA GLU A 461 27.43 9.80 -1.74
C GLU A 461 27.92 8.42 -2.20
N LYS A 462 29.08 7.99 -1.73
CA LYS A 462 29.61 6.65 -1.99
C LYS A 462 28.69 5.56 -1.41
N GLY A 463 28.13 5.77 -0.22
CA GLY A 463 27.13 4.86 0.38
C GLY A 463 25.90 4.74 -0.52
N TYR A 464 25.37 5.86 -0.97
CA TYR A 464 24.25 5.91 -1.93
C TYR A 464 24.53 5.12 -3.21
N GLU A 465 25.69 5.33 -3.81
CA GLU A 465 26.08 4.62 -5.04
C GLU A 465 26.25 3.12 -4.79
N SER A 466 26.86 2.74 -3.67
CA SER A 466 27.05 1.35 -3.31
C SER A 466 25.73 0.60 -3.12
N LEU A 467 24.75 1.22 -2.46
CA LEU A 467 23.43 0.62 -2.24
C LEU A 467 22.58 0.59 -3.51
N PHE A 468 22.30 1.76 -4.07
CA PHE A 468 21.23 1.93 -5.06
C PHE A 468 21.69 1.81 -6.51
N LYS A 469 22.97 2.05 -6.80
CA LYS A 469 23.50 1.90 -8.17
C LYS A 469 24.32 0.63 -8.38
N ASN A 470 24.70 -0.06 -7.30
CA ASN A 470 25.51 -1.28 -7.38
C ASN A 470 24.82 -2.48 -6.72
N LEU A 471 24.66 -2.50 -5.39
CA LEU A 471 24.23 -3.69 -4.66
C LEU A 471 22.84 -4.17 -5.12
N LEU A 472 21.85 -3.27 -5.14
CA LEU A 472 20.47 -3.63 -5.46
C LEU A 472 20.30 -4.11 -6.92
N PRO A 473 20.73 -3.35 -7.96
CA PRO A 473 20.57 -3.82 -9.34
C PRO A 473 21.38 -5.08 -9.64
N ASN A 474 22.60 -5.24 -9.08
CA ASN A 474 23.40 -6.44 -9.24
C ASN A 474 22.77 -7.66 -8.58
N THR A 475 22.08 -7.49 -7.45
CA THR A 475 21.36 -8.59 -6.81
C THR A 475 20.10 -8.95 -7.59
N LEU A 476 19.32 -7.96 -8.04
CA LEU A 476 18.10 -8.17 -8.83
C LEU A 476 18.37 -8.94 -10.13
N SER A 477 19.43 -8.57 -10.84
CA SER A 477 19.80 -9.19 -12.13
C SER A 477 20.16 -10.68 -12.05
N LYS A 478 20.43 -11.19 -10.83
CA LYS A 478 20.63 -12.63 -10.61
C LYS A 478 19.34 -13.43 -10.85
N TYR A 479 18.17 -12.81 -10.69
CA TYR A 479 16.89 -13.51 -10.64
C TYR A 479 15.96 -13.15 -11.78
N THR A 480 16.00 -11.90 -12.26
CA THR A 480 15.01 -11.39 -13.20
C THR A 480 15.56 -10.27 -14.07
N ASN A 481 14.84 -9.98 -15.16
CA ASN A 481 15.06 -8.85 -16.05
C ASN A 481 14.05 -7.69 -15.80
N LEU A 482 13.40 -7.65 -14.65
CA LEU A 482 12.50 -6.56 -14.29
C LEU A 482 13.20 -5.19 -14.38
N PRO A 483 12.51 -4.17 -14.90
CA PRO A 483 13.03 -2.80 -14.89
C PRO A 483 13.37 -2.33 -13.47
N TYR A 484 14.48 -1.61 -13.37
CA TYR A 484 14.99 -1.00 -12.15
C TYR A 484 15.40 0.45 -12.36
N VAL A 485 15.07 1.31 -11.40
CA VAL A 485 15.62 2.66 -11.29
C VAL A 485 16.01 2.95 -9.84
N HIS A 486 17.10 3.66 -9.64
CA HIS A 486 17.72 3.81 -8.32
C HIS A 486 16.92 4.66 -7.34
N THR A 487 15.96 5.51 -7.79
CA THR A 487 15.17 6.41 -6.94
C THR A 487 13.86 6.85 -7.63
N SER A 488 12.87 7.22 -6.87
CA SER A 488 11.73 8.06 -7.28
C SER A 488 11.58 9.22 -6.27
N PRO A 489 11.44 10.48 -6.74
CA PRO A 489 11.41 10.92 -8.13
C PRO A 489 12.80 10.99 -8.77
N LEU A 490 12.83 10.98 -10.10
CA LEU A 490 14.04 11.27 -10.89
C LEU A 490 14.24 12.76 -11.11
N SER A 491 13.19 13.55 -10.96
CA SER A 491 13.19 15.00 -11.16
C SER A 491 12.48 15.73 -10.01
N ASN A 492 12.98 16.92 -9.67
CA ASN A 492 12.36 17.78 -8.66
C ASN A 492 11.29 18.70 -9.28
N TRP A 493 10.26 19.06 -8.52
CA TRP A 493 9.18 19.95 -8.97
C TRP A 493 9.55 21.46 -8.94
N GLY A 494 10.71 21.84 -8.40
CA GLY A 494 11.10 23.24 -8.19
C GLY A 494 11.42 24.06 -9.46
N LYS A 495 11.57 23.44 -10.65
CA LYS A 495 11.89 24.12 -11.91
C LYS A 495 11.09 23.56 -13.07
N ALA A 496 10.71 24.45 -14.00
CA ALA A 496 9.85 24.10 -15.12
C ALA A 496 10.42 22.99 -16.03
N GLU A 497 11.72 23.01 -16.31
CA GLU A 497 12.37 21.98 -17.14
C GLU A 497 12.29 20.59 -16.54
N PHE A 498 12.19 20.46 -15.22
CA PHE A 498 12.17 19.18 -14.53
C PHE A 498 10.89 18.37 -14.78
N TYR A 499 9.76 19.02 -15.12
CA TYR A 499 8.52 18.32 -15.46
C TYR A 499 8.62 17.47 -16.76
N ASN A 500 9.68 17.65 -17.52
CA ASN A 500 9.88 16.95 -18.79
C ASN A 500 10.73 15.69 -18.67
N HIS A 501 11.13 15.27 -17.47
CA HIS A 501 12.07 14.17 -17.29
C HIS A 501 11.66 13.20 -16.20
N GLY A 502 11.51 11.93 -16.55
CA GLY A 502 11.37 10.82 -15.60
C GLY A 502 10.13 10.88 -14.70
N THR A 503 10.29 10.47 -13.45
CA THR A 503 9.22 10.50 -12.44
C THR A 503 9.24 11.80 -11.65
N GLN A 504 8.05 12.23 -11.21
CA GLN A 504 7.82 13.46 -10.46
C GLN A 504 7.05 13.17 -9.18
N HIS A 505 7.44 13.86 -8.07
CA HIS A 505 6.65 13.99 -6.85
C HIS A 505 6.25 15.46 -6.72
N TYR A 506 5.00 15.79 -7.06
CA TYR A 506 4.56 17.19 -7.07
C TYR A 506 3.94 17.60 -5.73
N TRP A 507 4.68 18.37 -4.97
CA TRP A 507 4.28 18.86 -3.65
C TRP A 507 4.17 20.40 -3.56
N GLY A 508 4.16 21.09 -4.70
CA GLY A 508 4.17 22.55 -4.78
C GLY A 508 2.99 23.24 -4.09
N VAL A 509 1.80 22.62 -4.08
CA VAL A 509 0.62 23.15 -3.39
C VAL A 509 0.64 22.86 -1.90
N TRP A 510 1.03 21.64 -1.49
CA TRP A 510 0.98 21.24 -0.07
C TRP A 510 2.21 21.72 0.70
N HIS A 511 3.42 21.44 0.23
CA HIS A 511 4.67 21.85 0.89
C HIS A 511 5.22 23.18 0.38
N GLY A 512 4.70 23.69 -0.73
CA GLY A 512 5.13 24.96 -1.35
C GLY A 512 4.12 26.09 -1.17
N THR A 513 4.14 26.99 -2.12
CA THR A 513 3.24 28.16 -2.15
C THR A 513 2.40 28.20 -3.45
N ASP A 514 2.43 27.15 -4.24
CA ASP A 514 1.74 27.08 -5.51
C ASP A 514 0.22 27.21 -5.32
N PRO A 515 -0.49 27.85 -6.22
CA PRO A 515 -1.95 27.90 -6.18
C PRO A 515 -2.57 26.54 -6.51
N MET A 516 -3.79 26.30 -6.03
CA MET A 516 -4.54 25.04 -6.25
C MET A 516 -4.69 24.70 -7.74
N SER A 517 -4.75 25.72 -8.62
CA SER A 517 -4.82 25.55 -10.08
C SER A 517 -3.62 24.83 -10.69
N ASP A 518 -2.47 24.86 -10.01
CA ASP A 518 -1.24 24.28 -10.53
C ASP A 518 -1.29 22.75 -10.56
N PHE A 519 -2.15 22.11 -9.78
CA PHE A 519 -2.42 20.68 -9.89
C PHE A 519 -2.86 20.26 -11.31
N ALA A 520 -3.56 21.15 -12.01
CA ALA A 520 -4.03 20.89 -13.37
C ALA A 520 -2.99 21.09 -14.46
N THR A 521 -1.88 21.77 -14.19
CA THR A 521 -0.94 22.28 -15.21
C THR A 521 0.52 21.91 -14.98
N LYS A 522 0.93 21.71 -13.73
CA LYS A 522 2.30 21.24 -13.40
C LYS A 522 2.39 19.72 -13.47
N ILE A 523 2.50 19.21 -14.67
CA ILE A 523 2.38 17.79 -15.01
C ILE A 523 3.77 17.23 -15.37
N GLY A 524 4.19 16.16 -14.72
CA GLY A 524 5.40 15.40 -15.03
C GLY A 524 5.21 14.38 -16.16
N ARG A 525 6.28 13.72 -16.57
CA ARG A 525 6.22 12.61 -17.54
C ARG A 525 5.57 11.37 -16.92
N PHE A 526 5.70 11.23 -15.60
CA PHE A 526 5.03 10.25 -14.74
C PHE A 526 4.93 10.84 -13.35
N ASN A 527 3.73 11.04 -12.84
CA ASN A 527 3.51 11.60 -11.52
C ASN A 527 3.35 10.46 -10.52
N ALA A 528 4.43 10.17 -9.79
CA ALA A 528 4.49 9.05 -8.86
C ALA A 528 4.05 9.42 -7.44
N GLU A 529 4.00 10.72 -7.11
CA GLU A 529 3.33 11.25 -5.91
C GLU A 529 2.79 12.66 -6.17
N PHE A 530 1.62 12.92 -5.64
CA PHE A 530 0.98 14.23 -5.48
C PHE A 530 -0.23 14.05 -4.59
N GLY A 531 -0.58 15.04 -3.80
CA GLY A 531 -1.70 14.88 -2.88
C GLY A 531 -2.11 16.15 -2.15
N PHE A 532 -3.23 16.07 -1.45
CA PHE A 532 -3.75 17.09 -0.56
C PHE A 532 -4.47 16.41 0.60
N GLN A 533 -4.40 16.96 1.83
CA GLN A 533 -5.02 16.35 3.00
C GLN A 533 -6.49 16.70 3.14
N SER A 534 -7.24 15.80 3.79
CA SER A 534 -8.56 16.05 4.34
C SER A 534 -8.76 15.36 5.68
N PHE A 535 -9.77 15.78 6.41
CA PHE A 535 -10.24 15.08 7.60
C PHE A 535 -10.94 13.77 7.22
N PRO A 536 -10.90 12.74 8.09
CA PRO A 536 -11.57 11.47 7.86
C PRO A 536 -13.09 11.58 8.05
N GLU A 537 -13.80 10.47 7.85
CA GLU A 537 -15.23 10.34 8.12
C GLU A 537 -15.57 10.55 9.60
N PHE A 538 -16.82 10.92 9.91
CA PHE A 538 -17.25 11.18 11.28
C PHE A 538 -17.15 9.95 12.19
N SER A 539 -17.39 8.77 11.66
CA SER A 539 -17.20 7.51 12.39
C SER A 539 -15.77 7.34 12.86
N THR A 540 -14.81 7.67 12.00
CA THR A 540 -13.38 7.66 12.34
C THR A 540 -13.01 8.74 13.35
N LEU A 541 -13.56 9.96 13.21
CA LEU A 541 -13.38 11.04 14.20
C LEU A 541 -13.85 10.62 15.60
N HIS A 542 -15.00 9.95 15.70
CA HIS A 542 -15.50 9.40 16.96
C HIS A 542 -14.62 8.29 17.53
N GLY A 543 -13.90 7.56 16.68
CA GLY A 543 -12.99 6.49 17.09
C GLY A 543 -11.80 6.99 17.90
N PHE A 544 -11.33 8.23 17.70
CA PHE A 544 -10.18 8.77 18.40
C PHE A 544 -10.45 10.05 19.24
N SER A 545 -11.68 10.61 19.19
CA SER A 545 -12.00 11.87 19.85
C SER A 545 -13.46 11.92 20.30
N THR A 546 -13.78 12.93 21.08
CA THR A 546 -15.18 13.29 21.43
C THR A 546 -15.58 14.59 20.76
N SER A 547 -16.88 14.89 20.70
CA SER A 547 -17.37 16.16 20.16
C SER A 547 -16.83 17.42 20.88
N LYS A 548 -16.31 17.28 22.10
CA LYS A 548 -15.63 18.37 22.82
C LYS A 548 -14.28 18.74 22.19
N ASP A 549 -13.67 17.79 21.49
CA ASP A 549 -12.39 17.94 20.81
C ASP A 549 -12.53 18.49 19.39
N TRP A 550 -13.77 18.67 18.89
CA TRP A 550 -14.05 19.07 17.51
C TRP A 550 -13.84 20.57 17.30
N ASP A 551 -12.59 20.95 17.42
CA ASP A 551 -12.05 22.27 17.12
C ASP A 551 -10.63 22.09 16.56
N LEU A 552 -10.30 22.78 15.47
CA LEU A 552 -8.98 22.68 14.83
C LEU A 552 -7.81 23.01 15.76
N ASN A 553 -8.08 23.78 16.82
CA ASN A 553 -7.11 24.20 17.80
C ASN A 553 -7.04 23.32 19.03
N SER A 554 -7.96 22.33 19.18
CA SER A 554 -7.93 21.38 20.29
C SER A 554 -6.61 20.59 20.33
N ALA A 555 -6.22 20.14 21.48
CA ALA A 555 -4.99 19.34 21.65
C ALA A 555 -5.06 18.04 20.82
N VAL A 556 -6.21 17.37 20.83
CA VAL A 556 -6.43 16.12 20.09
C VAL A 556 -6.31 16.34 18.57
N MET A 557 -6.99 17.34 17.99
CA MET A 557 -6.94 17.57 16.55
C MET A 557 -5.55 18.02 16.09
N LYS A 558 -4.80 18.76 16.91
CA LYS A 558 -3.40 19.09 16.62
C LYS A 558 -2.48 17.88 16.74
N HIS A 559 -2.73 16.99 17.71
CA HIS A 559 -1.92 15.80 17.92
C HIS A 559 -2.12 14.77 16.79
N HIS A 560 -3.35 14.59 16.31
CA HIS A 560 -3.65 13.69 15.20
C HIS A 560 -3.19 14.21 13.84
N GLN A 561 -2.97 15.51 13.69
CA GLN A 561 -2.30 16.09 12.53
C GLN A 561 -0.78 15.89 12.65
N LYS A 562 -0.24 15.02 11.84
CA LYS A 562 1.20 14.69 11.89
C LYS A 562 2.04 15.54 10.92
N SER A 563 1.42 16.16 9.90
CA SER A 563 2.13 17.03 8.98
C SER A 563 2.44 18.38 9.63
N TYR A 564 3.68 18.85 9.47
CA TYR A 564 4.12 20.17 9.96
C TYR A 564 3.40 21.34 9.28
N VAL A 565 2.82 21.13 8.08
CA VAL A 565 2.02 22.14 7.37
C VAL A 565 0.72 22.43 8.10
N GLY A 566 0.12 21.40 8.71
CA GLY A 566 -0.96 21.52 9.65
C GLY A 566 -2.35 21.79 9.08
N ASN A 567 -3.33 21.82 10.01
CA ASN A 567 -4.76 21.99 9.68
C ASN A 567 -5.07 23.34 9.03
N GLY A 568 -4.24 24.34 9.25
CA GLY A 568 -4.42 25.68 8.69
C GLY A 568 -4.34 25.72 7.16
N MET A 569 -3.55 24.84 6.53
CA MET A 569 -3.48 24.74 5.08
C MET A 569 -4.79 24.18 4.51
N ILE A 570 -5.35 23.16 5.15
CA ILE A 570 -6.64 22.57 4.75
C ILE A 570 -7.72 23.64 4.82
N LEU A 571 -7.83 24.35 5.95
CA LEU A 571 -8.83 25.41 6.16
C LEU A 571 -8.66 26.54 5.14
N LYS A 572 -7.45 27.03 4.91
CA LYS A 572 -7.17 28.09 3.94
C LYS A 572 -7.69 27.79 2.54
N HIS A 573 -7.46 26.54 2.06
CA HIS A 573 -7.91 26.17 0.72
C HIS A 573 -9.40 25.84 0.67
N ALA A 574 -9.96 25.24 1.73
CA ALA A 574 -11.39 25.01 1.86
C ALA A 574 -12.19 26.34 1.83
N GLU A 575 -11.76 27.34 2.60
CA GLU A 575 -12.36 28.67 2.61
C GLU A 575 -12.31 29.37 1.24
N ARG A 576 -11.21 29.21 0.50
CA ARG A 576 -11.10 29.80 -0.85
C ARG A 576 -12.05 29.18 -1.86
N LEU A 577 -12.32 27.89 -1.75
CA LEU A 577 -13.15 27.15 -2.68
C LEU A 577 -14.64 27.22 -2.32
N TYR A 578 -14.96 27.12 -1.03
CA TYR A 578 -16.34 26.90 -0.56
C TYR A 578 -16.84 27.98 0.42
N GLY A 579 -16.01 28.91 0.82
CA GLY A 579 -16.32 29.91 1.83
C GLY A 579 -16.02 29.43 3.25
N LYS A 580 -16.20 30.34 4.23
CA LYS A 580 -15.90 30.05 5.64
C LYS A 580 -16.91 29.03 6.20
N PRO A 581 -16.43 27.89 6.76
CA PRO A 581 -17.31 26.89 7.37
C PRO A 581 -17.98 27.47 8.63
N ARG A 582 -19.25 27.11 8.84
CA ARG A 582 -20.08 27.58 9.98
C ARG A 582 -19.70 26.90 11.30
N ASN A 583 -19.21 25.64 11.21
CA ASN A 583 -18.85 24.79 12.34
C ASN A 583 -17.81 23.74 11.89
N PHE A 584 -17.40 22.86 12.81
CA PHE A 584 -16.40 21.83 12.54
C PHE A 584 -16.90 20.77 11.55
N GLU A 585 -18.17 20.39 11.62
CA GLU A 585 -18.74 19.40 10.70
C GLU A 585 -18.73 19.92 9.25
N GLU A 586 -19.11 21.16 9.03
CA GLU A 586 -19.03 21.77 7.70
C GLU A 586 -17.59 21.92 7.23
N PHE A 587 -16.66 22.19 8.14
CA PHE A 587 -15.22 22.17 7.83
C PHE A 587 -14.75 20.78 7.37
N VAL A 588 -15.15 19.72 8.07
CA VAL A 588 -14.81 18.33 7.66
C VAL A 588 -15.32 18.05 6.24
N TYR A 589 -16.57 18.40 5.96
CA TYR A 589 -17.15 18.26 4.62
C TYR A 589 -16.36 19.06 3.56
N PHE A 590 -16.09 20.34 3.80
CA PHE A 590 -15.30 21.16 2.87
C PHE A 590 -13.87 20.67 2.70
N SER A 591 -13.27 20.08 3.74
CA SER A 591 -11.92 19.50 3.66
C SER A 591 -11.87 18.34 2.68
N GLN A 592 -12.87 17.44 2.72
CA GLN A 592 -12.97 16.30 1.80
C GLN A 592 -13.24 16.75 0.36
N LEU A 593 -14.12 17.71 0.15
CA LEU A 593 -14.34 18.29 -1.18
C LEU A 593 -13.09 18.99 -1.72
N THR A 594 -12.33 19.67 -0.86
CA THR A 594 -11.05 20.32 -1.24
C THR A 594 -10.02 19.30 -1.70
N GLN A 595 -9.86 18.19 -0.98
CA GLN A 595 -8.99 17.10 -1.37
C GLN A 595 -9.41 16.49 -2.71
N ALA A 596 -10.69 16.16 -2.86
CA ALA A 596 -11.23 15.58 -4.09
C ALA A 596 -11.06 16.52 -5.29
N TYR A 597 -11.26 17.84 -5.10
CA TYR A 597 -11.00 18.85 -6.13
C TYR A 597 -9.52 18.92 -6.52
N ALA A 598 -8.62 19.01 -5.54
CA ALA A 598 -7.18 19.13 -5.74
C ALA A 598 -6.62 17.94 -6.51
N VAL A 599 -6.76 16.75 -5.94
CA VAL A 599 -6.22 15.51 -6.51
C VAL A 599 -6.96 15.13 -7.79
N GLY A 600 -8.29 15.33 -7.84
CA GLY A 600 -9.07 15.11 -9.06
C GLY A 600 -8.66 16.01 -10.22
N SER A 601 -8.30 17.28 -9.95
CA SER A 601 -7.80 18.21 -10.97
C SER A 601 -6.43 17.78 -11.49
N ALA A 602 -5.53 17.28 -10.61
CA ALA A 602 -4.25 16.72 -11.01
C ALA A 602 -4.43 15.50 -11.92
N ILE A 603 -5.22 14.51 -11.48
CA ILE A 603 -5.49 13.29 -12.26
C ILE A 603 -6.09 13.66 -13.62
N GLY A 604 -7.08 14.58 -13.64
CA GLY A 604 -7.68 15.06 -14.90
C GLY A 604 -6.64 15.67 -15.85
N GLY A 605 -5.74 16.50 -15.33
CA GLY A 605 -4.62 17.07 -16.09
C GLY A 605 -3.67 15.99 -16.64
N HIS A 606 -3.28 15.03 -15.79
CA HIS A 606 -2.39 13.91 -16.20
C HIS A 606 -3.00 13.07 -17.32
N LEU A 607 -4.29 12.75 -17.23
CA LEU A 607 -5.01 11.97 -18.25
C LEU A 607 -5.13 12.73 -19.58
N LEU A 608 -5.38 14.04 -19.54
CA LEU A 608 -5.50 14.89 -20.72
C LEU A 608 -4.15 15.15 -21.40
N ASP A 609 -3.04 15.04 -20.66
CA ASP A 609 -1.69 15.27 -21.17
C ASP A 609 -1.04 14.01 -21.77
N ALA A 610 -1.73 12.88 -21.78
CA ALA A 610 -1.25 11.68 -22.44
C ALA A 610 -1.17 11.91 -23.98
N PRO A 611 -0.12 11.39 -24.66
CA PRO A 611 0.91 10.46 -24.20
C PRO A 611 2.19 11.12 -23.64
N ARG A 612 2.24 12.45 -23.42
CA ARG A 612 3.41 13.08 -22.78
C ARG A 612 3.52 12.60 -21.32
N CYS A 613 2.45 12.66 -20.58
CA CYS A 613 2.32 12.03 -19.26
C CYS A 613 1.79 10.61 -19.42
N MET A 614 2.46 9.61 -18.79
CA MET A 614 2.07 8.20 -18.90
C MET A 614 1.82 7.53 -17.55
N GLY A 615 1.60 8.30 -16.48
CA GLY A 615 1.23 7.74 -15.19
C GLY A 615 0.81 8.76 -14.14
N THR A 616 -0.11 8.31 -13.29
CA THR A 616 -0.69 9.05 -12.18
C THR A 616 -0.90 8.12 -10.99
N LEU A 617 -0.05 8.26 -9.95
CA LEU A 617 -0.16 7.56 -8.68
C LEU A 617 -0.28 8.63 -7.60
N TYR A 618 -1.47 8.73 -6.98
CA TYR A 618 -1.68 9.76 -5.96
C TYR A 618 -1.20 9.29 -4.59
N TRP A 619 -0.69 10.19 -3.80
CA TRP A 619 -0.38 10.01 -2.39
C TRP A 619 -1.60 10.38 -1.56
N GLN A 620 -2.30 9.49 -0.84
CA GLN A 620 -2.07 8.05 -0.70
C GLN A 620 -3.41 7.30 -0.67
N ILE A 621 -3.38 5.95 -0.74
CA ILE A 621 -4.62 5.15 -0.78
C ILE A 621 -5.23 5.04 0.61
N ASN A 622 -4.43 4.64 1.62
CA ASN A 622 -4.86 4.19 2.94
C ASN A 622 -4.13 4.90 4.08
N ASP A 623 -4.59 4.66 5.31
CA ASP A 623 -4.00 5.14 6.55
C ASP A 623 -3.54 4.00 7.47
N CYS A 624 -2.60 4.31 8.39
CA CYS A 624 -2.25 3.48 9.54
C CYS A 624 -2.53 4.18 10.88
N TRP A 625 -3.01 5.41 10.83
CA TRP A 625 -3.27 6.30 11.95
C TRP A 625 -4.54 7.11 11.69
N PRO A 626 -5.51 7.18 12.65
CA PRO A 626 -6.72 7.97 12.46
C PRO A 626 -6.43 9.46 12.58
N GLY A 627 -6.66 10.21 11.51
CA GLY A 627 -6.42 11.66 11.52
C GLY A 627 -6.54 12.31 10.14
N PRO A 628 -6.24 13.61 10.05
CA PRO A 628 -6.17 14.30 8.76
C PRO A 628 -4.95 13.82 7.98
N THR A 629 -5.19 13.24 6.81
CA THR A 629 -4.15 12.66 5.93
C THR A 629 -4.50 12.85 4.46
N TRP A 630 -3.58 12.42 3.59
CA TRP A 630 -3.78 12.40 2.13
C TRP A 630 -4.60 11.20 1.63
N SER A 631 -4.96 10.26 2.53
CA SER A 631 -5.63 9.02 2.14
C SER A 631 -6.96 9.26 1.43
N SER A 632 -7.31 8.36 0.52
CA SER A 632 -8.66 8.27 -0.08
C SER A 632 -9.58 7.36 0.72
N VAL A 633 -9.00 6.41 1.47
CA VAL A 633 -9.69 5.52 2.41
C VAL A 633 -9.09 5.74 3.79
N ASP A 634 -9.90 6.10 4.77
CA ASP A 634 -9.43 6.45 6.11
C ASP A 634 -9.05 5.21 6.94
N TYR A 635 -8.53 5.45 8.15
CA TYR A 635 -8.03 4.40 9.04
C TYR A 635 -9.03 3.27 9.34
N HIS A 636 -10.32 3.58 9.41
CA HIS A 636 -11.40 2.59 9.63
C HIS A 636 -12.02 2.07 8.32
N GLY A 637 -11.36 2.29 7.18
CA GLY A 637 -11.81 1.79 5.89
C GLY A 637 -12.96 2.58 5.27
N GLN A 638 -13.26 3.78 5.79
CA GLN A 638 -14.32 4.63 5.24
C GLN A 638 -13.80 5.41 4.01
N PHE A 639 -14.64 5.49 2.98
CA PHE A 639 -14.30 6.16 1.74
C PHE A 639 -14.49 7.68 1.89
N LYS A 640 -13.41 8.43 1.67
CA LYS A 640 -13.48 9.89 1.57
C LYS A 640 -13.92 10.33 0.17
N ALA A 641 -14.32 11.58 0.02
CA ALA A 641 -14.75 12.15 -1.28
C ALA A 641 -13.76 11.87 -2.42
N LEU A 642 -12.47 11.86 -2.10
CA LEU A 642 -11.39 11.55 -3.05
C LEU A 642 -11.55 10.15 -3.65
N HIS A 643 -11.93 9.14 -2.87
CA HIS A 643 -12.04 7.76 -3.36
C HIS A 643 -13.07 7.64 -4.47
N PHE A 644 -14.25 8.22 -4.28
CA PHE A 644 -15.32 8.26 -5.31
C PHE A 644 -14.86 9.02 -6.56
N LYS A 645 -14.16 10.14 -6.36
CA LYS A 645 -13.64 10.94 -7.47
C LYS A 645 -12.60 10.19 -8.29
N VAL A 646 -11.68 9.45 -7.63
CA VAL A 646 -10.67 8.63 -8.30
C VAL A 646 -11.32 7.49 -9.09
N LYS A 647 -12.28 6.78 -8.48
CA LYS A 647 -13.04 5.72 -9.14
C LYS A 647 -13.66 6.19 -10.45
N ASP A 648 -14.32 7.37 -10.44
CA ASP A 648 -14.91 7.98 -11.62
C ASP A 648 -13.88 8.32 -12.71
N LEU A 649 -12.74 8.90 -12.32
CA LEU A 649 -11.68 9.32 -13.24
C LEU A 649 -10.93 8.15 -13.87
N PHE A 650 -10.83 7.03 -13.16
CA PHE A 650 -10.09 5.87 -13.64
C PHE A 650 -10.91 4.90 -14.50
N GLU A 651 -12.20 5.15 -14.69
CA GLU A 651 -12.99 4.40 -15.67
C GLU A 651 -12.34 4.42 -17.07
N GLY A 652 -12.53 3.35 -17.83
CA GLY A 652 -11.92 3.20 -19.16
C GLY A 652 -12.42 4.21 -20.19
N LEU A 653 -13.64 4.70 -20.04
CA LEU A 653 -14.23 5.85 -20.74
C LEU A 653 -14.83 6.76 -19.68
N THR A 654 -14.36 7.98 -19.58
CA THR A 654 -14.81 8.91 -18.54
C THR A 654 -14.94 10.33 -19.07
N SER A 655 -15.64 11.16 -18.31
CA SER A 655 -15.70 12.60 -18.54
C SER A 655 -15.05 13.36 -17.39
N VAL A 656 -14.24 14.37 -17.74
CA VAL A 656 -13.43 15.14 -16.81
C VAL A 656 -13.76 16.63 -16.95
N LYS A 657 -14.08 17.29 -15.82
CA LYS A 657 -14.12 18.74 -15.76
C LYS A 657 -12.74 19.27 -15.42
N GLN A 658 -12.24 20.21 -16.22
CA GLN A 658 -10.96 20.87 -15.99
C GLN A 658 -11.11 22.39 -16.12
N LYS A 659 -10.48 23.14 -15.22
CA LYS A 659 -10.37 24.59 -15.30
C LYS A 659 -8.95 24.98 -15.65
N ILE A 660 -8.77 25.64 -16.78
CA ILE A 660 -7.48 26.16 -17.22
C ILE A 660 -7.67 27.66 -17.47
N ASN A 661 -6.93 28.49 -16.73
CA ASN A 661 -7.16 29.95 -16.67
C ASN A 661 -8.61 30.23 -16.27
N ASP A 662 -9.31 31.05 -17.03
CA ASP A 662 -10.71 31.44 -16.77
C ASP A 662 -11.73 30.61 -17.55
N THR A 663 -11.32 29.49 -18.14
CA THR A 663 -12.21 28.63 -18.92
C THR A 663 -12.37 27.27 -18.25
N GLU A 664 -13.62 26.88 -18.00
CA GLU A 664 -13.99 25.55 -17.57
C GLU A 664 -14.41 24.69 -18.77
N ARG A 665 -13.87 23.48 -18.87
CA ARG A 665 -14.20 22.54 -19.96
C ARG A 665 -14.59 21.19 -19.38
N ILE A 666 -15.51 20.51 -20.08
CA ILE A 666 -15.78 19.09 -19.88
C ILE A 666 -15.23 18.33 -21.06
N TYR A 667 -14.34 17.40 -20.79
CA TYR A 667 -13.73 16.53 -21.76
C TYR A 667 -14.29 15.12 -21.64
N LEU A 668 -14.47 14.45 -22.77
CA LEU A 668 -14.60 13.00 -22.85
C LEU A 668 -13.24 12.43 -23.22
N LEU A 669 -12.80 11.41 -22.53
CA LEU A 669 -11.50 10.77 -22.80
C LEU A 669 -11.56 9.24 -22.62
N THR A 670 -10.62 8.55 -23.29
CA THR A 670 -10.40 7.12 -23.09
C THR A 670 -8.98 6.88 -22.63
N ASN A 671 -8.85 6.03 -21.60
CA ASN A 671 -7.56 5.59 -21.05
C ASN A 671 -7.07 4.28 -21.69
N ASN A 672 -7.80 3.74 -22.66
CA ASN A 672 -7.50 2.49 -23.35
C ASN A 672 -6.81 2.73 -24.70
N THR A 673 -5.99 1.77 -25.12
CA THR A 673 -5.31 1.78 -26.40
C THR A 673 -6.20 1.39 -27.59
N THR A 674 -7.46 1.05 -27.37
CA THR A 674 -8.42 0.68 -28.44
C THR A 674 -9.30 1.84 -28.83
N VAL A 675 -9.46 2.03 -30.14
CA VAL A 675 -10.44 3.00 -30.67
C VAL A 675 -11.84 2.63 -30.22
N ARG A 676 -12.56 3.60 -29.70
CA ARG A 676 -13.96 3.47 -29.28
C ARG A 676 -14.84 4.42 -30.08
N ASN A 677 -15.88 3.88 -30.67
CA ASN A 677 -16.99 4.67 -31.25
C ASN A 677 -18.13 4.61 -30.25
N VAL A 678 -18.51 5.75 -29.73
CA VAL A 678 -19.50 5.87 -28.66
C VAL A 678 -20.53 6.94 -28.96
N GLU A 679 -21.75 6.70 -28.53
CA GLU A 679 -22.81 7.70 -28.52
C GLU A 679 -22.86 8.35 -27.14
N ILE A 680 -22.83 9.69 -27.11
CA ILE A 680 -22.83 10.52 -25.90
C ILE A 680 -23.95 11.52 -25.98
N THR A 681 -24.75 11.61 -24.93
CA THR A 681 -25.75 12.64 -24.75
C THR A 681 -25.27 13.67 -23.74
N THR A 682 -25.22 14.93 -24.13
CA THR A 682 -24.91 16.07 -23.26
C THR A 682 -26.12 16.95 -23.07
N SER A 683 -26.64 17.05 -21.85
CA SER A 683 -27.78 17.89 -21.49
C SER A 683 -27.32 19.09 -20.65
N ILE A 684 -27.75 20.29 -21.05
CA ILE A 684 -27.35 21.56 -20.42
C ILE A 684 -28.58 22.15 -19.70
N PHE A 685 -28.39 22.50 -18.43
CA PHE A 685 -29.45 23.08 -17.62
C PHE A 685 -29.04 24.47 -17.08
N SER A 686 -29.98 25.41 -16.99
CA SER A 686 -29.84 26.62 -16.18
C SER A 686 -30.30 26.35 -14.75
N ILE A 687 -29.70 27.09 -13.80
CA ILE A 687 -30.12 27.12 -12.41
C ILE A 687 -31.06 28.28 -12.22
N GLU A 688 -32.33 28.01 -11.94
CA GLU A 688 -33.40 28.99 -11.74
C GLU A 688 -33.50 29.37 -10.24
N LYS A 689 -34.40 30.33 -9.92
CA LYS A 689 -34.70 30.65 -8.50
C LYS A 689 -35.28 29.47 -7.74
N LYS A 690 -36.05 28.61 -8.42
CA LYS A 690 -36.53 27.32 -7.92
C LYS A 690 -36.36 26.29 -9.05
N GLY A 691 -35.68 25.21 -8.73
CA GLY A 691 -35.42 24.10 -9.66
C GLY A 691 -34.37 24.40 -10.73
N VAL A 692 -34.37 23.56 -11.73
CA VAL A 692 -33.49 23.65 -12.91
C VAL A 692 -34.33 23.59 -14.18
N LYS A 693 -33.86 24.24 -15.25
CA LYS A 693 -34.52 24.24 -16.55
C LYS A 693 -33.59 23.68 -17.62
N LEU A 694 -34.00 22.63 -18.32
CA LEU A 694 -33.30 22.12 -19.48
C LEU A 694 -33.24 23.19 -20.58
N LEU A 695 -32.05 23.50 -21.05
CA LEU A 695 -31.78 24.47 -22.13
C LEU A 695 -31.62 23.77 -23.48
N SER A 696 -30.82 22.71 -23.50
CA SER A 696 -30.54 21.93 -24.72
C SER A 696 -30.07 20.52 -24.39
N THR A 697 -30.24 19.63 -25.37
CA THR A 697 -29.68 18.28 -25.37
C THR A 697 -28.98 18.06 -26.72
N ASP A 698 -27.77 17.54 -26.70
CA ASP A 698 -26.96 17.25 -27.88
C ASP A 698 -26.51 15.78 -27.84
N ASN A 699 -26.80 15.05 -28.95
CA ASN A 699 -26.40 13.66 -29.14
C ASN A 699 -25.27 13.62 -30.15
N GLN A 700 -24.11 13.10 -29.72
CA GLN A 700 -22.90 13.05 -30.52
C GLN A 700 -22.38 11.63 -30.67
N HIS A 701 -22.06 11.24 -31.92
CA HIS A 701 -21.20 10.08 -32.18
C HIS A 701 -19.74 10.50 -32.07
N VAL A 702 -19.01 9.92 -31.15
CA VAL A 702 -17.62 10.28 -30.88
C VAL A 702 -16.72 9.08 -31.12
N SER A 703 -15.70 9.27 -31.95
CA SER A 703 -14.61 8.30 -32.14
C SER A 703 -13.41 8.78 -31.35
N LEU A 704 -12.99 7.98 -30.36
CA LEU A 704 -11.80 8.24 -29.57
C LEU A 704 -10.75 7.17 -29.86
N ALA A 705 -9.57 7.61 -30.32
CA ALA A 705 -8.39 6.79 -30.47
C ALA A 705 -7.52 6.86 -29.21
N ASN A 706 -6.44 6.08 -29.17
CA ASN A 706 -5.48 5.99 -28.06
C ASN A 706 -5.17 7.36 -27.44
N PHE A 707 -5.45 7.50 -26.13
CA PHE A 707 -5.10 8.69 -25.34
C PHE A 707 -5.66 10.02 -25.88
N ASN A 708 -6.68 9.97 -26.73
CA ASN A 708 -7.33 11.17 -27.24
C ASN A 708 -8.51 11.58 -26.36
N HIS A 709 -8.80 12.87 -26.41
CA HIS A 709 -9.94 13.47 -25.74
C HIS A 709 -10.73 14.36 -26.69
N LYS A 710 -12.00 14.62 -26.34
CA LYS A 710 -12.88 15.53 -27.04
C LYS A 710 -13.53 16.49 -26.04
N VAL A 711 -13.55 17.78 -26.34
CA VAL A 711 -14.33 18.77 -25.60
C VAL A 711 -15.81 18.55 -25.88
N LEU A 712 -16.60 18.34 -24.83
CA LEU A 712 -18.05 18.21 -24.88
C LEU A 712 -18.74 19.55 -24.58
N TYR A 713 -18.16 20.34 -23.67
CA TYR A 713 -18.73 21.63 -23.27
C TYR A 713 -17.61 22.57 -22.81
N GLU A 714 -17.79 23.87 -23.08
CA GLU A 714 -16.86 24.92 -22.66
C GLU A 714 -17.66 26.14 -22.13
N GLN A 715 -17.16 26.76 -21.04
CA GLN A 715 -17.77 27.92 -20.40
C GLN A 715 -16.69 28.87 -19.89
N GLY A 716 -16.85 30.16 -20.13
CA GLY A 716 -16.03 31.23 -19.55
C GLY A 716 -16.35 31.51 -18.09
N ALA A 717 -15.46 32.20 -17.38
CA ALA A 717 -15.62 32.51 -15.94
C ALA A 717 -16.79 33.48 -15.65
N GLU A 718 -17.14 34.34 -16.61
CA GLU A 718 -18.19 35.34 -16.45
C GLU A 718 -19.58 34.80 -16.81
N ASP A 719 -19.69 33.61 -17.36
CA ASP A 719 -20.93 32.99 -17.74
C ASP A 719 -21.78 32.61 -16.51
N SER A 720 -23.07 32.62 -16.67
CA SER A 720 -24.00 32.17 -15.63
C SER A 720 -23.77 30.69 -15.32
N PRO A 721 -23.87 30.27 -14.04
CA PRO A 721 -23.69 28.87 -13.68
C PRO A 721 -24.61 27.93 -14.47
N ARG A 722 -24.07 26.78 -14.86
CA ARG A 722 -24.80 25.72 -15.61
C ARG A 722 -24.58 24.38 -14.95
N ILE A 723 -25.57 23.50 -15.14
CA ILE A 723 -25.42 22.08 -14.83
C ILE A 723 -25.30 21.34 -16.14
N ILE A 724 -24.30 20.51 -16.29
CA ILE A 724 -24.08 19.71 -17.47
C ILE A 724 -24.16 18.23 -17.07
N LYS A 725 -25.13 17.52 -17.66
CA LYS A 725 -25.27 16.07 -17.53
C LYS A 725 -24.67 15.43 -18.78
N VAL A 726 -23.76 14.50 -18.59
CA VAL A 726 -23.14 13.67 -19.64
C VAL A 726 -23.58 12.23 -19.42
N ASP A 727 -24.38 11.69 -20.35
CA ASP A 727 -24.78 10.28 -20.35
C ASP A 727 -23.80 9.48 -21.17
N LEU A 728 -23.23 8.42 -20.57
CA LEU A 728 -22.23 7.51 -21.15
C LEU A 728 -22.90 6.21 -21.62
N PRO A 729 -22.27 5.44 -22.54
CA PRO A 729 -22.91 4.26 -23.16
C PRO A 729 -23.28 3.12 -22.19
N ASN A 730 -22.71 3.08 -20.99
CA ASN A 730 -22.95 2.04 -19.98
C ASN A 730 -24.08 2.39 -19.00
N GLU A 731 -25.01 3.26 -19.39
CA GLU A 731 -26.09 3.79 -18.55
C GLU A 731 -25.59 4.65 -17.36
N SER A 732 -24.27 4.86 -17.23
CA SER A 732 -23.73 5.78 -16.23
C SER A 732 -23.87 7.22 -16.73
N HIS A 733 -24.00 8.14 -15.79
CA HIS A 733 -23.98 9.57 -16.12
C HIS A 733 -23.09 10.33 -15.15
N ARG A 734 -22.61 11.49 -15.60
CA ARG A 734 -21.87 12.45 -14.77
C ARG A 734 -22.58 13.79 -14.81
N ILE A 735 -22.73 14.42 -13.66
CA ILE A 735 -23.35 15.73 -13.52
C ILE A 735 -22.30 16.71 -13.04
N PHE A 736 -22.05 17.74 -13.82
CA PHE A 736 -21.06 18.77 -13.53
C PHE A 736 -21.73 20.11 -13.24
N LEU A 737 -21.33 20.74 -12.16
CA LEU A 737 -21.59 22.14 -11.92
C LEU A 737 -20.50 22.99 -12.57
N MET A 738 -20.85 23.87 -13.49
CA MET A 738 -20.01 24.84 -14.17
C MET A 738 -20.22 26.22 -13.57
N GLY A 739 -19.15 26.91 -13.22
CA GLY A 739 -19.19 28.18 -12.50
C GLY A 739 -19.56 28.07 -11.01
N PRO A 740 -19.46 29.16 -10.26
CA PRO A 740 -19.72 29.18 -8.82
C PRO A 740 -21.22 29.14 -8.49
N LEU A 741 -21.61 28.35 -7.49
CA LEU A 741 -22.91 28.55 -6.84
C LEU A 741 -22.89 29.84 -6.02
N LYS A 742 -23.80 30.75 -6.27
CA LYS A 742 -23.84 32.08 -5.63
C LYS A 742 -24.41 32.07 -4.20
N SER A 743 -25.02 31.01 -3.75
CA SER A 743 -25.55 30.86 -2.37
C SER A 743 -25.76 29.40 -2.00
N ASN A 744 -25.57 29.06 -0.72
CA ASN A 744 -26.10 27.80 -0.17
C ASN A 744 -27.62 27.85 -0.22
N ARG A 745 -28.22 27.03 -1.06
CA ARG A 745 -29.68 26.89 -1.13
C ARG A 745 -30.10 25.85 -0.10
N GLU A 746 -31.10 26.19 0.70
CA GLU A 746 -31.85 25.16 1.41
C GLU A 746 -32.77 24.46 0.42
N VAL A 747 -32.48 23.21 0.13
CA VAL A 747 -33.31 22.39 -0.77
C VAL A 747 -34.23 21.52 0.07
N ALA A 748 -35.51 21.56 -0.24
CA ALA A 748 -36.49 20.65 0.35
C ALA A 748 -36.25 19.23 -0.19
N TYR A 749 -36.09 18.26 0.71
CA TYR A 749 -35.92 16.86 0.35
C TYR A 749 -36.60 15.93 1.36
N LYS A 750 -36.92 14.73 0.89
CA LYS A 750 -37.32 13.59 1.75
C LYS A 750 -36.26 12.54 1.67
N MET A 751 -36.00 11.87 2.78
CA MET A 751 -35.00 10.82 2.87
C MET A 751 -35.60 9.62 3.62
N GLU A 752 -35.50 8.44 3.02
CA GLU A 752 -36.03 7.20 3.57
C GLU A 752 -35.05 6.04 3.32
N VAL A 753 -34.88 5.20 4.31
CA VAL A 753 -34.17 3.92 4.15
C VAL A 753 -35.17 2.83 3.90
N ILE A 754 -35.02 2.15 2.76
CA ILE A 754 -35.91 1.07 2.32
C ILE A 754 -35.11 -0.23 2.07
N GLN A 755 -35.83 -1.34 1.87
CA GLN A 755 -35.27 -2.63 1.49
C GLN A 755 -34.15 -3.09 2.43
N VAL A 756 -34.34 -2.92 3.74
CA VAL A 756 -33.35 -3.35 4.75
C VAL A 756 -33.34 -4.87 4.83
N ASP A 757 -32.25 -5.49 4.38
CA ASP A 757 -31.98 -6.92 4.51
C ASP A 757 -30.90 -7.14 5.56
N THR A 758 -31.31 -7.58 6.75
CA THR A 758 -30.40 -7.84 7.86
C THR A 758 -29.59 -9.13 7.71
N LEU A 759 -29.95 -10.01 6.78
CA LEU A 759 -29.21 -11.25 6.53
C LEU A 759 -28.02 -10.99 5.60
N SER A 760 -28.23 -10.19 4.56
CA SER A 760 -27.16 -9.80 3.63
C SER A 760 -26.49 -8.47 4.01
N HIS A 761 -26.96 -7.81 5.08
CA HIS A 761 -26.45 -6.52 5.55
C HIS A 761 -26.52 -5.41 4.47
N ASN A 762 -27.58 -5.39 3.68
CA ASN A 762 -27.78 -4.41 2.60
C ASN A 762 -29.04 -3.59 2.84
N ALA A 763 -29.02 -2.33 2.38
CA ALA A 763 -30.18 -1.45 2.37
C ALA A 763 -30.08 -0.43 1.22
N VAL A 764 -31.16 0.30 0.97
CA VAL A 764 -31.21 1.38 -0.02
C VAL A 764 -31.67 2.66 0.66
N LEU A 765 -30.89 3.72 0.50
CA LEU A 765 -31.30 5.08 0.86
C LEU A 765 -31.95 5.74 -0.34
N VAL A 766 -33.15 6.26 -0.14
CA VAL A 766 -33.89 7.03 -1.14
C VAL A 766 -33.86 8.51 -0.75
N ILE A 767 -33.45 9.36 -1.69
CA ILE A 767 -33.49 10.82 -1.57
C ILE A 767 -34.43 11.34 -2.67
N ASP A 768 -35.44 12.08 -2.28
CA ASP A 768 -36.35 12.76 -3.21
C ASP A 768 -36.23 14.27 -2.97
N ASN A 769 -35.57 14.98 -3.89
CA ASN A 769 -35.24 16.40 -3.78
C ASN A 769 -35.97 17.26 -4.79
N GLU A 770 -36.38 18.44 -4.35
CA GLU A 770 -37.17 19.37 -5.17
C GLU A 770 -36.31 20.29 -6.04
N ASP A 771 -35.02 20.46 -5.72
CA ASP A 771 -34.09 21.34 -6.46
C ASP A 771 -32.72 20.67 -6.59
N PHE A 772 -31.80 21.26 -7.36
CA PHE A 772 -30.42 20.76 -7.52
C PHE A 772 -29.65 20.79 -6.21
N MET A 773 -29.00 19.69 -5.89
CA MET A 773 -28.11 19.55 -4.75
C MET A 773 -26.70 19.20 -5.26
N ALA A 774 -25.69 20.00 -4.89
CA ALA A 774 -24.31 19.77 -5.29
C ALA A 774 -23.56 19.00 -4.22
N ASP A 775 -22.64 18.12 -4.65
CA ASP A 775 -21.67 17.44 -3.82
C ASP A 775 -22.29 16.72 -2.60
N VAL A 776 -23.41 16.02 -2.79
CA VAL A 776 -24.19 15.39 -1.72
C VAL A 776 -23.39 14.32 -1.03
N TRP A 777 -23.13 14.53 0.26
CA TRP A 777 -22.45 13.57 1.15
C TRP A 777 -23.46 12.90 2.09
N MET A 778 -23.53 11.58 1.98
CA MET A 778 -24.33 10.70 2.84
C MET A 778 -23.40 10.02 3.85
N PHE A 779 -23.73 10.06 5.12
CA PHE A 779 -22.94 9.43 6.18
C PHE A 779 -23.83 8.95 7.32
N SER A 780 -23.37 7.96 8.08
CA SER A 780 -24.09 7.42 9.24
C SER A 780 -23.52 7.92 10.55
N SER A 781 -24.37 7.95 11.57
CA SER A 781 -23.98 8.23 12.96
C SER A 781 -23.21 7.06 13.61
N VAL A 782 -23.16 5.89 12.97
CA VAL A 782 -22.46 4.69 13.47
C VAL A 782 -21.43 4.23 12.46
N PRO A 783 -20.34 3.59 12.90
CA PRO A 783 -19.35 2.99 12.01
C PRO A 783 -19.92 1.76 11.28
N GLY A 784 -19.21 1.30 10.23
CA GLY A 784 -19.57 0.11 9.48
C GLY A 784 -20.70 0.31 8.47
N VAL A 785 -21.12 1.53 8.17
CA VAL A 785 -22.04 1.87 7.08
C VAL A 785 -21.27 2.40 5.88
N SER A 786 -21.38 1.74 4.73
CA SER A 786 -20.63 2.07 3.52
C SER A 786 -21.56 2.25 2.33
N PHE A 787 -21.54 3.41 1.72
CA PHE A 787 -22.27 3.73 0.49
C PHE A 787 -21.43 3.32 -0.73
N SER A 788 -22.06 2.65 -1.70
CA SER A 788 -21.42 2.28 -2.97
C SER A 788 -21.07 3.47 -3.84
N SER A 789 -21.78 4.60 -3.63
CA SER A 789 -21.61 5.89 -4.31
C SER A 789 -21.93 7.03 -3.35
N ASN A 790 -21.19 8.15 -3.45
CA ASN A 790 -21.33 9.29 -2.55
C ASN A 790 -20.73 10.54 -3.20
N PHE A 791 -20.99 11.74 -2.64
CA PHE A 791 -20.48 13.03 -3.14
C PHE A 791 -20.91 13.35 -4.58
N TYR A 792 -22.15 13.02 -4.93
CA TYR A 792 -22.71 13.26 -6.25
C TYR A 792 -23.50 14.58 -6.33
N ASN A 793 -23.60 15.11 -7.54
CA ASN A 793 -24.54 16.16 -7.87
C ASN A 793 -25.89 15.54 -8.24
N LEU A 794 -26.98 15.98 -7.60
CA LEU A 794 -28.32 15.47 -7.82
C LEU A 794 -29.21 16.51 -8.53
N LEU A 795 -29.77 16.12 -9.67
CA LEU A 795 -30.87 16.84 -10.27
C LEU A 795 -32.14 16.66 -9.44
N PRO A 796 -33.17 17.51 -9.56
CA PRO A 796 -34.47 17.28 -8.90
C PRO A 796 -35.06 15.92 -9.25
N GLY A 797 -35.60 15.22 -8.26
CA GLY A 797 -36.22 13.92 -8.42
C GLY A 797 -35.82 12.89 -7.37
N LYS A 798 -36.24 11.66 -7.63
CA LYS A 798 -35.98 10.52 -6.74
C LYS A 798 -34.71 9.81 -7.14
N HIS A 799 -33.80 9.58 -6.16
CA HIS A 799 -32.54 8.93 -6.31
C HIS A 799 -32.39 7.79 -5.31
N GLU A 800 -31.79 6.68 -5.72
CA GLU A 800 -31.61 5.50 -4.90
C GLU A 800 -30.10 5.19 -4.74
N PHE A 801 -29.67 4.99 -3.48
CA PHE A 801 -28.27 4.73 -3.12
C PHE A 801 -28.17 3.44 -2.33
N PRO A 802 -27.74 2.34 -2.94
CA PRO A 802 -27.42 1.11 -2.22
C PRO A 802 -26.27 1.33 -1.23
N PHE A 803 -26.40 0.74 -0.05
CA PHE A 803 -25.33 0.76 0.95
C PHE A 803 -25.33 -0.53 1.77
N THR A 804 -24.19 -0.81 2.42
CA THR A 804 -23.99 -1.94 3.33
C THR A 804 -23.85 -1.46 4.76
N PHE A 805 -24.13 -2.32 5.74
CA PHE A 805 -23.95 -2.02 7.16
C PHE A 805 -23.55 -3.27 7.94
N GLU A 806 -22.73 -3.11 8.97
CA GLU A 806 -22.21 -4.26 9.76
C GLU A 806 -23.21 -4.72 10.83
N SER A 807 -23.77 -3.83 11.63
CA SER A 807 -24.65 -4.18 12.75
C SER A 807 -26.01 -3.50 12.71
N ASN A 808 -26.03 -2.21 12.45
CA ASN A 808 -27.26 -1.41 12.29
C ASN A 808 -26.98 -0.21 11.40
N VAL A 809 -28.05 0.40 10.89
CA VAL A 809 -27.96 1.52 9.93
C VAL A 809 -27.62 2.84 10.63
N GLY A 810 -27.92 2.98 11.91
CA GLY A 810 -27.82 4.26 12.63
C GLY A 810 -28.75 5.34 12.07
N ILE A 811 -28.40 6.60 12.33
CA ILE A 811 -29.07 7.76 11.74
C ILE A 811 -28.28 8.20 10.53
N ILE A 812 -28.86 8.08 9.33
CA ILE A 812 -28.27 8.61 8.12
C ILE A 812 -28.44 10.12 8.11
N LYS A 813 -27.37 10.83 7.84
CA LYS A 813 -27.33 12.28 7.68
C LYS A 813 -26.88 12.65 6.28
N LEU A 814 -27.18 13.88 5.88
CA LEU A 814 -26.88 14.40 4.55
C LEU A 814 -26.30 15.80 4.66
N MET A 815 -25.22 16.05 3.93
CA MET A 815 -24.65 17.37 3.69
C MET A 815 -24.58 17.65 2.19
N TYR A 816 -24.81 18.90 1.78
CA TYR A 816 -24.76 19.31 0.36
C TYR A 816 -24.51 20.81 0.24
N ARG A 817 -24.19 21.27 -0.98
CA ARG A 817 -24.06 22.67 -1.36
C ARG A 817 -25.18 23.14 -2.27
#